data_9aadc74edadad1ccc4b145b71372546b
#
_entry.id   9aadc74edadad1ccc4b145b71372546b
#
_cell.length_a   1.000
_cell.length_b   1.000
_cell.length_c   1.000
_cell.angle_alpha   90.00
_cell.angle_beta   90.00
_cell.angle_gamma   90.00
#
_symmetry.space_group_name_H-M   'P 1'
#
loop_
_entity.id
_entity.type
_entity.pdbx_description
1 polymer ?
#
loop_
_entity_poly.entity_id
_entity_poly.type
_entity_poly.pdbx_seq_one_letter_code
_entity_poly.pdbx_strand_id
1 'polypeptide(L)'
;MKDNRNVESPFIQLISFNKLLKQYDAMLESDDEFLVAKAKRVLEAQAPYPELRDGFADVSLLKKHEKVIRIILEDAFSEVLTDNEIKAASIPFDNVVFNSSRRFQKILENAGKDFVPEMRNMPEDQMYIVACTVILNFHYGFPLDFKRPFFYDIPDANGVMRHYRILYNADFFEIYPTDKAKDLTQEDVDELLENFDNPEIWKEKIPPNSFISKGFVISNMFDVTVEHSISEIKSGLIASDKRGSDNFMEELQETFQSFFNLPKIRVGFVAYNPETNQFEKVYGKGMNSFILNDSEIEACDAALCQGSYSKLLKDNEYFSISNVDKYYKLSGGINPYKNLKEQGIKSAIFAPIAENGKLLGVLELVSKKVNELNSVNATKLEDVMPYIVSAVQRSKAEEENLIDAIIQHECTSVHESVYWRFREEAKHFIKDNLEGGQPSFKEIVFKDVHPLYGQIDIKNSSQARNTAIQRDLMIQLSEINDVLAEAFKLNKLPIYEELMFRVNNHIDAIRDVLHTNSEQAIFNFVKEEIVPVFNHLKQADSTLTNLISAYEAKIDKGTESYYDHRRNYDETVMEINQELVAVMDRKQEDAQAMFPHYFERYKTDGVEHNMYIGDSIVGDQDFDPLYLNNLRLWQLQVMCEMENTHYNLKPHLPVPLDVASLILVYNTSLSIRFRMDEKRFDVDGTYNARYEIIKKRIDKSFVKGTNERLTQPGKMVIVYSQKKDELEYLRYVKYLKSKGYFDGKVEIVELEGLQGVSGLKAIRANILYKTKDAKTASEKTYTYDDLMEELNS
;
A
#
# COMPACT_ATOMS: atom_id res chain seq x y z
N MET A 1 19.87 29.91 43.73
CA MET A 1 20.99 29.12 43.18
C MET A 1 21.15 27.88 44.02
N LYS A 2 20.73 26.72 43.53
CA LYS A 2 21.02 25.42 44.16
C LYS A 2 22.51 25.13 43.88
N ASP A 3 23.27 24.89 44.93
CA ASP A 3 24.68 24.55 44.91
C ASP A 3 24.84 23.10 44.37
N ASN A 4 25.02 22.93 43.09
CA ASN A 4 25.16 21.62 42.42
C ASN A 4 26.64 21.14 42.39
N ARG A 5 27.37 21.30 43.54
CA ARG A 5 28.80 21.00 43.59
C ARG A 5 29.19 19.54 43.79
N ASN A 6 28.28 18.59 43.45
CA ASN A 6 28.58 17.16 43.54
C ASN A 6 28.68 16.48 42.16
N VAL A 7 28.76 17.22 41.06
CA VAL A 7 28.98 16.62 39.75
C VAL A 7 30.48 16.35 39.57
N GLU A 8 30.83 15.09 39.35
CA GLU A 8 32.21 14.72 39.03
C GLU A 8 32.63 15.38 37.71
N SER A 9 33.75 16.07 37.73
CA SER A 9 34.33 16.75 36.55
C SER A 9 35.83 16.45 36.46
N PRO A 10 36.38 16.26 35.23
CA PRO A 10 37.82 16.14 35.06
C PRO A 10 38.54 17.46 35.41
N PHE A 11 37.78 18.57 35.52
CA PHE A 11 38.35 19.91 35.76
C PHE A 11 38.18 20.40 37.19
N ILE A 12 39.27 21.04 37.73
CA ILE A 12 39.18 22.01 38.79
C ILE A 12 38.91 23.37 38.13
N GLN A 13 37.80 24.00 38.44
CA GLN A 13 37.33 25.22 37.81
C GLN A 13 38.00 26.47 38.44
N LEU A 14 38.71 27.28 37.63
CA LEU A 14 39.23 28.60 37.99
C LEU A 14 38.69 29.65 37.00
N ILE A 15 37.93 30.60 37.51
CA ILE A 15 37.46 31.73 36.71
C ILE A 15 38.59 32.74 36.58
N SER A 16 38.94 33.10 35.34
CA SER A 16 40.00 34.06 35.09
C SER A 16 39.74 34.85 33.83
N PHE A 17 40.07 36.12 33.84
CA PHE A 17 39.97 37.01 32.67
C PHE A 17 41.37 37.26 32.06
N ASN A 18 42.39 36.54 32.48
CA ASN A 18 43.80 36.76 32.08
C ASN A 18 43.96 36.74 30.55
N LYS A 19 43.37 35.77 29.86
CA LYS A 19 43.55 35.63 28.42
C LYS A 19 42.95 36.81 27.64
N LEU A 20 41.82 37.35 28.09
CA LEU A 20 41.21 38.56 27.55
C LEU A 20 42.05 39.81 27.93
N LEU A 21 42.49 39.89 29.16
CA LEU A 21 43.34 41.00 29.63
C LEU A 21 44.66 41.06 28.88
N LYS A 22 45.27 39.92 28.49
CA LYS A 22 46.46 39.89 27.61
C LYS A 22 46.18 40.51 26.24
N GLN A 23 44.98 40.44 25.72
CA GLN A 23 44.65 41.15 24.48
C GLN A 23 44.64 42.67 24.70
N TYR A 24 44.15 43.15 25.83
CA TYR A 24 44.23 44.56 26.19
C TYR A 24 45.67 45.00 26.47
N ASP A 25 46.51 44.15 27.06
CA ASP A 25 47.94 44.42 27.18
C ASP A 25 48.61 44.65 25.79
N ALA A 26 48.26 43.80 24.79
CA ALA A 26 48.74 43.96 23.42
C ALA A 26 48.21 45.22 22.71
N MET A 27 46.97 45.64 23.03
CA MET A 27 46.40 46.87 22.48
C MET A 27 47.07 48.14 22.96
N LEU A 28 47.79 48.08 24.06
CA LEU A 28 48.63 49.23 24.51
C LEU A 28 49.81 49.59 23.54
N GLU A 29 50.19 48.60 22.72
CA GLU A 29 51.26 48.76 21.71
C GLU A 29 50.72 49.18 20.36
N SER A 30 49.42 49.44 20.24
CA SER A 30 48.74 49.84 18.99
C SER A 30 49.05 51.30 18.62
N ASP A 31 49.17 51.60 17.33
CA ASP A 31 49.27 52.96 16.81
C ASP A 31 47.94 53.73 16.89
N ASP A 32 46.81 53.05 17.19
CA ASP A 32 45.53 53.71 17.36
C ASP A 32 45.31 54.18 18.79
N GLU A 33 45.34 55.52 18.96
CA GLU A 33 45.13 56.17 20.25
C GLU A 33 43.83 55.80 20.94
N PHE A 34 42.76 55.49 20.17
CA PHE A 34 41.47 55.07 20.74
C PHE A 34 41.59 53.69 21.38
N LEU A 35 42.21 52.72 20.70
CA LEU A 35 42.46 51.39 21.24
C LEU A 35 43.34 51.45 22.50
N VAL A 36 44.39 52.24 22.48
CA VAL A 36 45.27 52.44 23.61
C VAL A 36 44.57 53.08 24.84
N ALA A 37 43.73 54.11 24.62
CA ALA A 37 42.95 54.71 25.68
C ALA A 37 41.95 53.74 26.30
N LYS A 38 41.30 52.91 25.47
CA LYS A 38 40.37 51.90 25.90
C LYS A 38 41.05 50.80 26.71
N ALA A 39 42.13 50.24 26.22
CA ALA A 39 42.96 49.26 26.93
C ALA A 39 43.38 49.74 28.31
N LYS A 40 43.91 50.99 28.38
CA LYS A 40 44.29 51.63 29.67
C LYS A 40 43.09 51.64 30.65
N ARG A 41 41.90 52.05 30.20
CA ARG A 41 40.72 52.10 31.07
C ARG A 41 40.36 50.73 31.65
N VAL A 42 40.41 49.66 30.83
CA VAL A 42 40.08 48.29 31.25
C VAL A 42 41.13 47.77 32.24
N LEU A 43 42.43 47.96 31.93
CA LEU A 43 43.49 47.46 32.77
C LEU A 43 43.60 48.24 34.12
N GLU A 44 43.40 49.56 34.14
CA GLU A 44 43.31 50.36 35.34
C GLU A 44 42.13 49.94 36.24
N ALA A 45 40.97 49.62 35.64
CA ALA A 45 39.80 49.13 36.40
C ALA A 45 40.09 47.77 37.02
N GLN A 46 40.85 46.89 36.34
CA GLN A 46 41.20 45.56 36.87
C GLN A 46 42.35 45.56 37.87
N ALA A 47 43.36 46.51 37.80
CA ALA A 47 44.56 46.48 38.58
C ALA A 47 44.35 46.33 40.11
N PRO A 48 43.30 46.90 40.77
CA PRO A 48 43.05 46.72 42.20
C PRO A 48 42.56 45.27 42.56
N TYR A 49 42.28 44.41 41.58
CA TYR A 49 41.67 43.09 41.76
C TYR A 49 42.48 42.01 41.04
N PRO A 50 43.73 41.66 41.54
CA PRO A 50 44.61 40.70 40.86
C PRO A 50 43.97 39.30 40.70
N GLU A 51 43.07 38.91 41.59
CA GLU A 51 42.33 37.63 41.53
C GLU A 51 41.55 37.44 40.19
N LEU A 52 41.11 38.56 39.59
CA LEU A 52 40.46 38.49 38.28
C LEU A 52 41.39 38.07 37.14
N ARG A 53 42.69 38.30 37.32
CA ARG A 53 43.72 37.84 36.36
C ARG A 53 44.28 36.47 36.76
N ASP A 54 44.65 36.32 38.06
CA ASP A 54 45.30 35.10 38.57
C ASP A 54 44.38 33.88 38.57
N GLY A 55 43.11 34.12 38.76
CA GLY A 55 42.04 33.11 38.78
C GLY A 55 41.53 32.79 40.20
N PHE A 56 40.25 32.48 40.30
CA PHE A 56 39.58 32.21 41.59
C PHE A 56 38.51 31.10 41.39
N ALA A 57 38.25 30.33 42.48
CA ALA A 57 37.26 29.28 42.50
C ALA A 57 35.95 29.74 43.18
N ASP A 58 36.00 30.83 43.98
CA ASP A 58 34.81 31.30 44.70
C ASP A 58 33.88 32.11 43.77
N VAL A 59 32.80 31.49 43.35
CA VAL A 59 31.74 32.07 42.47
C VAL A 59 31.14 33.37 43.07
N SER A 60 31.21 33.57 44.40
CA SER A 60 30.66 34.78 45.06
C SER A 60 31.43 36.05 44.63
N LEU A 61 32.68 35.90 44.22
CA LEU A 61 33.52 37.02 43.75
C LEU A 61 33.02 37.59 42.42
N LEU A 62 32.33 36.78 41.57
CA LEU A 62 31.67 37.28 40.36
C LEU A 62 30.65 38.38 40.64
N LYS A 63 29.87 38.20 41.69
CA LYS A 63 28.89 39.22 42.13
C LYS A 63 29.56 40.40 42.80
N LYS A 64 30.57 40.14 43.62
CA LYS A 64 31.35 41.19 44.29
C LYS A 64 32.06 42.15 43.32
N HIS A 65 32.59 41.63 42.22
CA HIS A 65 33.36 42.38 41.20
C HIS A 65 32.53 42.65 39.92
N GLU A 66 31.20 42.49 39.93
CA GLU A 66 30.34 42.60 38.77
C GLU A 66 30.60 43.83 37.89
N LYS A 67 30.81 45.02 38.52
CA LYS A 67 31.06 46.27 37.80
C LYS A 67 32.37 46.23 37.00
N VAL A 68 33.44 45.66 37.57
CA VAL A 68 34.74 45.55 36.95
C VAL A 68 34.70 44.49 35.85
N ILE A 69 34.05 43.36 36.07
CA ILE A 69 33.85 42.29 35.09
C ILE A 69 33.10 42.83 33.87
N ARG A 70 32.11 43.67 34.06
CA ARG A 70 31.39 44.33 32.94
C ARG A 70 32.32 45.23 32.13
N ILE A 71 33.25 45.97 32.77
CA ILE A 71 34.24 46.79 32.04
C ILE A 71 35.20 45.89 31.26
N ILE A 72 35.69 44.79 31.85
CA ILE A 72 36.57 43.85 31.19
C ILE A 72 35.89 43.19 29.96
N LEU A 73 34.59 42.89 30.05
CA LEU A 73 33.81 42.23 29.03
C LEU A 73 33.14 43.19 28.00
N GLU A 74 33.37 44.51 28.09
CA GLU A 74 32.67 45.52 27.31
C GLU A 74 32.76 45.27 25.79
N ASP A 75 33.93 44.84 25.31
CA ASP A 75 34.10 44.52 23.88
C ASP A 75 33.37 43.23 23.46
N ALA A 76 33.28 42.28 24.32
CA ALA A 76 32.58 41.04 24.07
C ALA A 76 31.04 41.19 24.21
N PHE A 77 30.56 42.19 24.98
CA PHE A 77 29.15 42.47 25.25
C PHE A 77 28.86 43.95 24.99
N SER A 78 28.78 44.31 23.71
CA SER A 78 28.50 45.67 23.27
C SER A 78 27.17 46.18 23.76
N GLU A 79 27.11 47.37 24.40
CA GLU A 79 25.86 48.03 24.81
C GLU A 79 24.94 48.32 23.61
N VAL A 80 25.51 48.61 22.44
CA VAL A 80 24.73 48.90 21.21
C VAL A 80 23.99 47.68 20.72
N LEU A 81 24.52 46.47 20.93
CA LEU A 81 23.98 45.21 20.43
C LEU A 81 23.23 44.39 21.48
N THR A 82 23.20 44.85 22.75
CA THR A 82 22.72 44.08 23.91
C THR A 82 21.22 43.70 23.79
N ASP A 83 20.42 44.47 23.05
CA ASP A 83 18.99 44.14 22.78
C ASP A 83 18.80 43.26 21.53
N ASN A 84 19.83 43.07 20.70
CA ASN A 84 19.74 42.28 19.47
C ASN A 84 20.45 40.92 19.59
N GLU A 85 21.58 40.84 20.26
CA GLU A 85 22.33 39.60 20.47
C GLU A 85 21.77 38.78 21.62
N ILE A 86 21.74 37.45 21.44
CA ILE A 86 21.47 36.50 22.53
C ILE A 86 22.81 35.91 22.93
N LYS A 87 23.38 36.41 24.02
CA LYS A 87 24.78 36.15 24.39
C LYS A 87 24.93 36.03 25.90
N ALA A 88 25.76 35.09 26.32
CA ALA A 88 26.09 34.93 27.73
C ALA A 88 27.57 34.58 27.95
N ALA A 89 28.17 35.01 29.07
CA ALA A 89 29.45 34.53 29.55
C ALA A 89 29.21 33.59 30.73
N SER A 90 29.80 32.41 30.66
CA SER A 90 29.64 31.35 31.67
C SER A 90 30.92 30.66 32.04
N ILE A 91 30.90 29.94 33.16
CA ILE A 91 31.96 29.03 33.56
C ILE A 91 31.95 27.83 32.61
N PRO A 92 33.09 27.39 32.05
CA PRO A 92 33.13 26.21 31.16
C PRO A 92 32.60 24.96 31.87
N PHE A 93 31.81 24.16 31.18
CA PHE A 93 31.18 22.90 31.69
C PHE A 93 30.35 23.08 32.97
N ASP A 94 29.83 24.31 33.22
CA ASP A 94 28.96 24.65 34.32
C ASP A 94 27.82 25.55 33.82
N ASN A 95 26.68 25.50 34.47
CA ASN A 95 25.50 26.29 34.10
C ASN A 95 25.51 27.71 34.71
N VAL A 96 26.64 28.14 35.34
CA VAL A 96 26.73 29.46 35.98
C VAL A 96 27.04 30.53 34.92
N VAL A 97 26.00 31.32 34.63
CA VAL A 97 26.09 32.54 33.80
C VAL A 97 26.38 33.75 34.72
N PHE A 98 27.40 34.50 34.41
CA PHE A 98 27.78 35.68 35.24
C PHE A 98 27.71 37.02 34.48
N ASN A 99 27.57 36.99 33.15
CA ASN A 99 27.26 38.17 32.35
C ASN A 99 26.44 37.77 31.15
N SER A 100 25.50 38.64 30.69
CA SER A 100 24.69 38.36 29.56
C SER A 100 24.08 39.61 28.91
N SER A 101 23.67 39.49 27.64
CA SER A 101 22.95 40.54 26.94
C SER A 101 21.54 40.75 27.54
N ARG A 102 20.99 41.97 27.41
CA ARG A 102 19.61 42.29 27.86
C ARG A 102 18.56 41.42 27.15
N ARG A 103 18.79 41.07 25.89
CA ARG A 103 17.87 40.17 25.16
C ARG A 103 17.81 38.79 25.80
N PHE A 104 18.95 38.21 26.21
CA PHE A 104 18.96 36.90 26.87
C PHE A 104 18.30 36.95 28.24
N GLN A 105 18.53 38.03 29.02
CA GLN A 105 17.85 38.24 30.30
C GLN A 105 16.37 38.29 30.15
N LYS A 106 15.81 39.04 29.15
CA LYS A 106 14.37 39.07 28.85
C LYS A 106 13.82 37.70 28.46
N ILE A 107 14.58 36.90 27.73
CA ILE A 107 14.17 35.52 27.36
C ILE A 107 13.99 34.69 28.64
N LEU A 108 14.97 34.72 29.54
CA LEU A 108 14.90 33.99 30.81
C LEU A 108 13.79 34.52 31.76
N GLU A 109 13.61 35.83 31.85
CA GLU A 109 12.52 36.45 32.63
C GLU A 109 11.15 35.99 32.11
N ASN A 110 10.97 35.89 30.80
CA ASN A 110 9.74 35.43 30.20
C ASN A 110 9.46 33.94 30.44
N ALA A 111 10.50 33.12 30.56
CA ALA A 111 10.38 31.69 30.91
C ALA A 111 9.96 31.43 32.34
N GLY A 112 10.17 32.43 33.21
CA GLY A 112 9.80 32.34 34.64
C GLY A 112 10.99 32.62 35.57
N LYS A 113 10.68 33.10 36.79
CA LYS A 113 11.73 33.53 37.77
C LYS A 113 12.66 32.40 38.23
N ASP A 114 12.14 31.17 38.22
CA ASP A 114 12.87 29.98 38.70
C ASP A 114 13.38 29.10 37.53
N PHE A 115 13.21 29.56 36.29
CA PHE A 115 13.63 28.78 35.11
C PHE A 115 15.17 28.82 35.00
N VAL A 116 15.74 27.63 34.88
CA VAL A 116 17.17 27.45 34.60
C VAL A 116 17.28 26.71 33.25
N PRO A 117 17.96 27.30 32.26
CA PRO A 117 18.13 26.64 30.98
C PRO A 117 19.04 25.41 31.10
N GLU A 118 18.59 24.28 30.65
CA GLU A 118 19.37 23.02 30.59
C GLU A 118 19.68 22.67 29.13
N MET A 119 20.88 22.14 28.90
CA MET A 119 21.24 21.65 27.56
C MET A 119 20.43 20.39 27.21
N ARG A 120 19.79 20.42 26.05
CA ARG A 120 19.02 19.26 25.53
C ARG A 120 19.94 18.05 25.37
N ASN A 121 19.48 16.89 25.84
CA ASN A 121 20.16 15.60 25.69
C ASN A 121 21.64 15.61 26.15
N MET A 122 21.95 16.31 27.23
CA MET A 122 23.28 16.38 27.82
C MET A 122 23.26 15.98 29.29
N PRO A 123 23.12 14.70 29.64
CA PRO A 123 23.23 14.22 31.01
C PRO A 123 24.67 14.42 31.53
N GLU A 124 24.86 14.39 32.87
CA GLU A 124 26.12 14.67 33.57
C GLU A 124 27.27 13.79 33.03
N ASP A 125 27.05 12.50 32.81
CA ASP A 125 28.04 11.59 32.28
C ASP A 125 28.52 11.97 30.87
N GLN A 126 27.60 12.44 30.01
CA GLN A 126 28.01 12.96 28.69
C GLN A 126 28.75 14.25 28.77
N MET A 127 28.44 15.14 29.73
CA MET A 127 29.22 16.37 29.97
C MET A 127 30.63 16.04 30.38
N TYR A 128 30.85 15.00 31.22
CA TYR A 128 32.19 14.52 31.59
C TYR A 128 32.99 14.09 30.36
N ILE A 129 32.40 13.27 29.49
CA ILE A 129 33.03 12.80 28.26
C ILE A 129 33.36 13.96 27.32
N VAL A 130 32.44 14.93 27.15
CA VAL A 130 32.68 16.15 26.38
C VAL A 130 33.88 16.93 26.93
N ALA A 131 33.96 17.08 28.25
CA ALA A 131 35.09 17.74 28.90
C ALA A 131 36.40 17.00 28.63
N CYS A 132 36.42 15.68 28.71
CA CYS A 132 37.58 14.84 28.38
C CYS A 132 37.97 14.93 26.89
N THR A 133 37.00 14.97 25.96
CA THR A 133 37.35 15.16 24.52
C THR A 133 38.00 16.52 24.24
N VAL A 134 37.57 17.56 24.96
CA VAL A 134 38.26 18.87 24.90
C VAL A 134 39.70 18.77 25.44
N ILE A 135 39.93 18.03 26.53
CA ILE A 135 41.26 17.76 27.06
C ILE A 135 42.14 17.01 26.03
N LEU A 136 41.60 15.95 25.42
CA LEU A 136 42.35 15.20 24.38
C LEU A 136 42.75 16.09 23.21
N ASN A 137 41.90 17.00 22.78
CA ASN A 137 42.16 17.89 21.66
C ASN A 137 43.17 18.99 22.01
N PHE A 138 42.96 19.71 23.14
CA PHE A 138 43.74 20.90 23.47
C PHE A 138 45.00 20.60 24.23
N HIS A 139 45.05 19.58 25.08
CA HIS A 139 46.23 19.25 25.88
C HIS A 139 47.07 18.15 25.23
N TYR A 140 46.47 17.07 24.81
CA TYR A 140 47.18 15.94 24.21
C TYR A 140 47.40 16.07 22.70
N GLY A 141 46.70 17.02 22.03
CA GLY A 141 46.90 17.32 20.62
C GLY A 141 46.24 16.30 19.65
N PHE A 142 45.33 15.47 20.12
CA PHE A 142 44.57 14.57 19.25
C PHE A 142 43.44 15.34 18.52
N PRO A 143 43.46 15.41 17.17
CA PRO A 143 42.48 16.19 16.39
C PRO A 143 41.14 15.48 16.32
N LEU A 144 40.31 15.65 17.37
CA LEU A 144 38.98 15.13 17.41
C LEU A 144 37.97 16.17 16.91
N ASP A 145 37.23 15.88 15.84
CA ASP A 145 36.14 16.73 15.40
C ASP A 145 34.86 16.43 16.19
N PHE A 146 34.69 17.14 17.29
CA PHE A 146 33.56 17.02 18.20
C PHE A 146 32.53 18.14 17.98
N LYS A 147 32.11 18.37 16.73
CA LYS A 147 31.13 19.41 16.38
C LYS A 147 29.69 18.92 16.55
N ARG A 148 29.25 18.69 17.79
CA ARG A 148 27.87 18.45 18.11
C ARG A 148 27.15 19.78 18.38
N PRO A 149 25.98 20.07 17.74
CA PRO A 149 25.23 21.28 18.07
C PRO A 149 24.59 21.16 19.46
N PHE A 150 24.72 22.21 20.27
CA PHE A 150 24.11 22.33 21.58
C PHE A 150 22.85 23.18 21.47
N PHE A 151 21.81 22.82 22.24
CA PHE A 151 20.53 23.53 22.23
C PHE A 151 20.02 23.78 23.63
N TYR A 152 19.38 24.96 23.83
CA TYR A 152 18.49 25.23 24.93
C TYR A 152 17.05 25.23 24.47
N ASP A 153 16.18 24.61 25.29
CA ASP A 153 14.72 24.64 25.12
C ASP A 153 14.16 25.56 26.19
N ILE A 154 13.68 26.76 25.80
CA ILE A 154 13.26 27.80 26.69
C ILE A 154 11.82 28.22 26.33
N PRO A 155 10.81 28.06 27.24
CA PRO A 155 9.45 28.50 26.96
C PRO A 155 9.39 30.04 26.92
N ASP A 156 8.56 30.56 26.01
CA ASP A 156 8.27 32.00 26.00
C ASP A 156 7.19 32.37 27.06
N ALA A 157 6.85 33.66 27.15
CA ALA A 157 5.85 34.15 28.10
C ALA A 157 4.44 33.56 27.95
N ASN A 158 4.15 32.89 26.82
CA ASN A 158 2.88 32.21 26.54
C ASN A 158 2.98 30.68 26.73
N GLY A 159 4.12 30.18 27.17
CA GLY A 159 4.39 28.74 27.32
C GLY A 159 4.77 28.01 26.02
N VAL A 160 4.97 28.72 24.91
CA VAL A 160 5.42 28.12 23.66
C VAL A 160 6.91 27.83 23.72
N MET A 161 7.30 26.58 23.46
CA MET A 161 8.69 26.17 23.49
C MET A 161 9.49 26.82 22.36
N ARG A 162 10.66 27.41 22.71
CA ARG A 162 11.62 28.02 21.81
C ARG A 162 12.91 27.24 21.85
N HIS A 163 13.54 27.06 20.70
CA HIS A 163 14.74 26.29 20.54
C HIS A 163 15.91 27.22 20.15
N TYR A 164 16.92 27.25 20.99
CA TYR A 164 18.09 28.12 20.79
C TYR A 164 19.33 27.27 20.56
N ARG A 165 19.96 27.40 19.40
CA ARG A 165 21.24 26.76 19.09
C ARG A 165 22.34 27.57 19.74
N ILE A 166 23.30 26.90 20.43
CA ILE A 166 24.37 27.49 21.15
C ILE A 166 25.67 27.28 20.39
N LEU A 167 26.44 28.35 20.20
CA LEU A 167 27.80 28.31 19.70
C LEU A 167 28.75 28.87 20.81
N TYR A 168 29.63 28.03 21.29
CA TYR A 168 30.60 28.40 22.30
C TYR A 168 31.88 28.98 21.67
N ASN A 169 32.34 30.13 22.16
CA ASN A 169 33.63 30.65 21.91
C ASN A 169 34.51 30.37 23.15
N ALA A 170 35.56 29.58 22.98
CA ALA A 170 36.50 29.13 24.00
C ALA A 170 37.87 29.85 23.90
N ASP A 171 37.97 30.99 23.21
CA ASP A 171 39.20 31.73 23.04
C ASP A 171 39.80 32.21 24.38
N PHE A 172 38.98 32.40 25.41
CA PHE A 172 39.35 32.87 26.73
C PHE A 172 39.51 31.76 27.77
N PHE A 173 39.71 30.52 27.29
CA PHE A 173 39.79 29.32 28.10
C PHE A 173 41.19 28.66 27.95
N GLU A 174 41.76 28.19 29.04
CA GLU A 174 43.06 27.50 29.10
C GLU A 174 42.97 26.23 29.93
N ILE A 175 43.70 25.19 29.57
CA ILE A 175 43.74 23.89 30.26
C ILE A 175 45.15 23.62 30.75
N TYR A 176 45.27 23.26 32.02
CA TYR A 176 46.57 22.89 32.63
C TYR A 176 46.42 21.54 33.35
N PRO A 177 47.42 20.65 33.25
CA PRO A 177 47.39 19.37 33.98
C PRO A 177 47.64 19.60 35.48
N THR A 178 47.05 18.74 36.32
CA THR A 178 47.39 18.62 37.74
C THR A 178 48.27 17.38 37.95
N ASP A 179 48.72 17.17 39.18
CA ASP A 179 49.49 15.95 39.57
C ASP A 179 48.70 14.66 39.35
N LYS A 180 47.39 14.73 39.12
CA LYS A 180 46.52 13.59 38.82
C LYS A 180 46.39 13.28 37.31
N ALA A 181 46.88 14.17 36.46
CA ALA A 181 46.88 13.95 35.02
C ALA A 181 47.77 12.76 34.67
N LYS A 182 47.28 11.87 33.84
CA LYS A 182 48.01 10.70 33.36
C LYS A 182 48.56 10.98 31.96
N ASP A 183 49.73 10.45 31.64
CA ASP A 183 50.19 10.42 30.25
C ASP A 183 49.34 9.36 29.50
N LEU A 184 48.76 9.76 28.39
CA LEU A 184 47.97 8.87 27.56
C LEU A 184 48.77 8.39 26.34
N THR A 185 48.76 7.08 26.13
CA THR A 185 49.32 6.47 24.93
C THR A 185 48.28 6.49 23.79
N GLN A 186 48.72 6.18 22.56
CA GLN A 186 47.81 6.04 21.43
C GLN A 186 46.81 4.91 21.69
N GLU A 187 47.22 3.81 22.33
CA GLU A 187 46.35 2.68 22.67
C GLU A 187 45.26 3.11 23.67
N ASP A 188 45.58 3.96 24.64
CA ASP A 188 44.60 4.50 25.59
C ASP A 188 43.57 5.38 24.88
N VAL A 189 44.00 6.18 23.91
CA VAL A 189 43.10 7.03 23.13
C VAL A 189 42.19 6.17 22.23
N ASP A 190 42.73 5.14 21.60
CA ASP A 190 41.98 4.23 20.78
C ASP A 190 40.88 3.50 21.62
N GLU A 191 41.25 3.06 22.84
CA GLU A 191 40.30 2.47 23.79
C GLU A 191 39.18 3.44 24.19
N LEU A 192 39.52 4.73 24.45
CA LEU A 192 38.55 5.77 24.77
C LEU A 192 37.57 6.02 23.61
N LEU A 193 38.09 6.03 22.36
CA LEU A 193 37.25 6.27 21.18
C LEU A 193 36.34 5.08 20.82
N GLU A 194 36.81 3.85 21.09
CA GLU A 194 35.98 2.63 20.90
C GLU A 194 34.90 2.51 21.96
N ASN A 195 35.07 3.12 23.14
CA ASN A 195 34.13 3.09 24.28
C ASN A 195 33.61 4.49 24.62
N PHE A 196 33.24 5.28 23.62
CA PHE A 196 32.81 6.67 23.78
C PHE A 196 31.60 6.86 24.67
N ASP A 197 30.73 5.87 24.82
CA ASP A 197 29.51 5.86 25.63
C ASP A 197 29.72 5.35 27.09
N ASN A 198 30.91 4.91 27.45
CA ASN A 198 31.21 4.34 28.76
C ASN A 198 31.99 5.33 29.66
N PRO A 199 31.30 6.11 30.54
CA PRO A 199 31.96 7.14 31.35
C PRO A 199 33.00 6.61 32.33
N GLU A 200 32.92 5.34 32.74
CA GLU A 200 33.86 4.76 33.70
C GLU A 200 35.24 4.60 33.11
N ILE A 201 35.38 4.21 31.85
CA ILE A 201 36.68 4.14 31.15
C ILE A 201 37.28 5.53 31.02
N TRP A 202 36.44 6.53 30.70
CA TRP A 202 36.91 7.92 30.63
C TRP A 202 37.39 8.43 31.99
N LYS A 203 36.70 8.13 33.11
CA LYS A 203 37.10 8.50 34.47
C LYS A 203 38.37 7.75 34.90
N GLU A 204 38.60 6.54 34.44
CA GLU A 204 39.83 5.80 34.71
C GLU A 204 41.04 6.40 34.02
N LYS A 205 40.95 6.77 32.73
CA LYS A 205 42.06 7.33 31.95
C LYS A 205 42.29 8.80 32.26
N ILE A 206 41.21 9.61 32.39
CA ILE A 206 41.24 11.03 32.72
C ILE A 206 40.44 11.22 34.04
N PRO A 207 41.07 11.05 35.20
CA PRO A 207 40.38 11.06 36.48
C PRO A 207 39.75 12.41 36.85
N PRO A 208 38.74 12.42 37.76
CA PRO A 208 38.24 13.68 38.31
C PRO A 208 39.31 14.58 38.88
N ASN A 209 39.20 15.89 38.58
CA ASN A 209 40.16 16.91 39.00
C ASN A 209 41.59 16.67 38.51
N SER A 210 41.77 16.02 37.37
CA SER A 210 43.09 15.80 36.74
C SER A 210 43.61 17.01 35.95
N PHE A 211 42.71 17.95 35.64
CA PHE A 211 43.08 19.18 34.94
C PHE A 211 42.49 20.41 35.61
N ILE A 212 43.11 21.56 35.37
CA ILE A 212 42.60 22.87 35.75
C ILE A 212 42.02 23.53 34.50
N SER A 213 40.75 23.90 34.58
CA SER A 213 40.07 24.76 33.62
C SER A 213 40.24 26.22 34.11
N LYS A 214 40.98 27.03 33.37
CA LYS A 214 41.19 28.42 33.72
C LYS A 214 40.66 29.38 32.68
N GLY A 215 39.67 30.21 33.06
CA GLY A 215 39.06 31.16 32.16
C GLY A 215 37.53 31.16 32.15
N PHE A 216 36.95 31.52 31.02
CA PHE A 216 35.50 31.56 30.81
C PHE A 216 35.19 31.29 29.32
N VAL A 217 33.93 30.98 29.01
CA VAL A 217 33.45 30.83 27.66
C VAL A 217 32.34 31.84 27.36
N ILE A 218 32.21 32.21 26.07
CA ILE A 218 31.12 33.05 25.61
C ILE A 218 30.22 32.18 24.75
N SER A 219 28.93 32.10 25.09
CA SER A 219 27.90 31.45 24.29
C SER A 219 27.14 32.46 23.44
N ASN A 220 27.14 32.27 22.14
CA ASN A 220 26.29 32.97 21.20
C ASN A 220 25.10 32.06 20.86
N MET A 221 23.90 32.57 20.97
CA MET A 221 22.68 31.77 20.79
C MET A 221 21.86 32.32 19.64
N PHE A 222 21.26 31.41 18.87
CA PHE A 222 20.41 31.73 17.71
C PHE A 222 19.08 31.03 17.87
N ASP A 223 18.00 31.78 17.69
CA ASP A 223 16.64 31.18 17.65
C ASP A 223 16.49 30.35 16.37
N VAL A 224 16.37 29.06 16.52
CA VAL A 224 16.21 28.07 15.44
C VAL A 224 14.90 27.33 15.58
N THR A 225 13.91 27.98 16.22
CA THR A 225 12.62 27.35 16.49
C THR A 225 11.92 26.92 15.22
N VAL A 226 11.95 27.72 14.16
CA VAL A 226 11.30 27.40 12.87
C VAL A 226 11.94 26.19 12.23
N GLU A 227 13.26 26.19 12.10
CA GLU A 227 14.05 25.09 11.50
C GLU A 227 13.88 23.80 12.29
N HIS A 228 13.85 23.90 13.62
CA HIS A 228 13.63 22.76 14.49
C HIS A 228 12.21 22.20 14.33
N SER A 229 11.18 23.07 14.31
CA SER A 229 9.80 22.67 14.10
C SER A 229 9.60 22.00 12.74
N ILE A 230 10.24 22.49 11.67
CA ILE A 230 10.23 21.84 10.35
C ILE A 230 10.82 20.42 10.46
N SER A 231 11.94 20.27 11.18
CA SER A 231 12.59 18.97 11.37
C SER A 231 11.72 18.01 12.19
N GLU A 232 11.03 18.50 13.21
CA GLU A 232 10.10 17.71 14.03
C GLU A 232 8.87 17.28 13.23
N ILE A 233 8.25 18.20 12.48
CA ILE A 233 7.16 17.88 11.56
C ILE A 233 7.58 16.78 10.59
N LYS A 234 8.75 16.93 9.94
CA LYS A 234 9.32 15.95 9.03
C LYS A 234 9.49 14.59 9.72
N SER A 235 10.13 14.55 10.88
CA SER A 235 10.43 13.31 11.60
C SER A 235 9.15 12.61 12.08
N GLY A 236 8.20 13.37 12.64
CA GLY A 236 6.90 12.86 13.09
C GLY A 236 6.06 12.29 11.95
N LEU A 237 6.08 12.95 10.79
CA LEU A 237 5.35 12.49 9.60
C LEU A 237 6.01 11.30 8.90
N ILE A 238 7.34 11.11 9.03
CA ILE A 238 8.07 9.98 8.44
C ILE A 238 7.92 8.70 9.27
N ALA A 239 7.93 8.81 10.61
CA ALA A 239 7.85 7.67 11.50
C ALA A 239 6.45 7.05 11.51
N SER A 240 6.29 5.84 10.93
CA SER A 240 5.00 5.13 10.84
C SER A 240 4.46 4.72 12.20
N ASP A 241 5.32 4.34 13.12
CA ASP A 241 5.02 3.98 14.51
C ASP A 241 4.50 5.16 15.34
N LYS A 242 5.01 6.37 15.08
CA LYS A 242 4.51 7.59 15.72
C LYS A 242 3.14 8.04 15.22
N ARG A 243 2.85 7.87 13.91
CA ARG A 243 1.55 8.25 13.32
C ARG A 243 0.37 7.46 13.91
N GLY A 244 0.60 6.23 14.34
CA GLY A 244 -0.38 5.39 15.02
C GLY A 244 -0.47 5.64 16.54
N SER A 245 0.36 6.53 17.11
CA SER A 245 0.34 6.80 18.55
C SER A 245 -0.84 7.69 18.94
N ASP A 246 -1.38 7.44 20.14
CA ASP A 246 -2.49 8.21 20.70
C ASP A 246 -2.20 9.71 20.84
N ASN A 247 -0.93 10.10 20.90
CA ASN A 247 -0.49 11.48 21.16
C ASN A 247 -0.01 12.21 19.88
N PHE A 248 0.00 11.56 18.72
CA PHE A 248 0.53 12.14 17.48
C PHE A 248 -0.08 13.51 17.14
N MET A 249 -1.40 13.65 17.25
CA MET A 249 -2.07 14.90 16.91
C MET A 249 -1.79 16.02 17.93
N GLU A 250 -1.58 15.69 19.20
CA GLU A 250 -1.19 16.66 20.24
C GLU A 250 0.24 17.15 19.98
N GLU A 251 1.19 16.25 19.73
CA GLU A 251 2.57 16.60 19.39
C GLU A 251 2.66 17.45 18.10
N LEU A 252 1.90 17.07 17.08
CA LEU A 252 1.83 17.82 15.82
C LEU A 252 1.25 19.23 16.05
N GLN A 253 0.21 19.35 16.85
CA GLN A 253 -0.40 20.65 17.21
C GLN A 253 0.59 21.53 17.97
N GLU A 254 1.30 21.00 18.96
CA GLU A 254 2.32 21.72 19.72
C GLU A 254 3.46 22.20 18.80
N THR A 255 3.90 21.35 17.86
CA THR A 255 4.90 21.72 16.88
C THR A 255 4.43 22.85 15.96
N PHE A 256 3.17 22.82 15.49
CA PHE A 256 2.59 23.93 14.73
C PHE A 256 2.44 25.21 15.55
N GLN A 257 2.10 25.10 16.85
CA GLN A 257 2.07 26.26 17.76
C GLN A 257 3.44 26.90 17.89
N SER A 258 4.50 26.10 18.01
CA SER A 258 5.89 26.58 18.04
C SER A 258 6.32 27.17 16.72
N PHE A 259 6.00 26.49 15.59
CA PHE A 259 6.31 26.94 14.23
C PHE A 259 5.71 28.32 13.90
N PHE A 260 4.44 28.54 14.25
CA PHE A 260 3.76 29.82 14.04
C PHE A 260 3.95 30.83 15.16
N ASN A 261 4.49 30.41 16.31
CA ASN A 261 4.51 31.18 17.54
C ASN A 261 3.11 31.61 18.00
N LEU A 262 2.15 30.73 17.92
CA LEU A 262 0.75 30.96 18.24
C LEU A 262 0.21 29.86 19.16
N PRO A 263 0.11 30.09 20.49
CA PRO A 263 -0.14 29.04 21.48
C PRO A 263 -1.55 28.45 21.44
N LYS A 264 -2.48 29.03 20.70
CA LYS A 264 -3.90 28.65 20.69
C LYS A 264 -4.40 28.25 19.32
N ILE A 265 -3.52 28.05 18.34
CA ILE A 265 -3.95 27.51 17.07
C ILE A 265 -4.29 26.02 17.23
N ARG A 266 -5.26 25.56 16.43
CA ARG A 266 -5.61 24.16 16.31
C ARG A 266 -5.40 23.70 14.88
N VAL A 267 -5.01 22.42 14.73
CA VAL A 267 -4.75 21.78 13.46
C VAL A 267 -5.87 20.78 13.17
N GLY A 268 -6.30 20.72 11.91
CA GLY A 268 -7.26 19.75 11.42
C GLY A 268 -6.89 19.29 10.01
N PHE A 269 -7.51 18.20 9.61
CA PHE A 269 -7.32 17.61 8.28
C PHE A 269 -8.66 17.12 7.73
N VAL A 270 -8.82 17.25 6.41
CA VAL A 270 -9.92 16.64 5.67
C VAL A 270 -9.35 15.96 4.42
N ALA A 271 -9.80 14.75 4.14
CA ALA A 271 -9.45 14.02 2.92
C ALA A 271 -10.34 14.48 1.77
N TYR A 272 -9.83 14.39 0.54
CA TYR A 272 -10.58 14.66 -0.68
C TYR A 272 -10.72 13.38 -1.49
N ASN A 273 -11.96 13.08 -1.88
CA ASN A 273 -12.31 12.00 -2.80
C ASN A 273 -12.59 12.60 -4.19
N PRO A 274 -11.73 12.34 -5.18
CA PRO A 274 -11.90 12.89 -6.52
C PRO A 274 -13.05 12.23 -7.32
N GLU A 275 -13.44 10.99 -7.00
CA GLU A 275 -14.47 10.26 -7.71
C GLU A 275 -15.87 10.84 -7.43
N THR A 276 -16.13 11.17 -6.16
CA THR A 276 -17.40 11.72 -5.71
C THR A 276 -17.40 13.25 -5.56
N ASN A 277 -16.25 13.91 -5.71
CA ASN A 277 -16.03 15.35 -5.44
C ASN A 277 -16.49 15.74 -4.03
N GLN A 278 -16.14 14.93 -3.02
CA GLN A 278 -16.54 15.10 -1.64
C GLN A 278 -15.33 15.21 -0.71
N PHE A 279 -15.55 15.91 0.40
CA PHE A 279 -14.66 15.85 1.54
C PHE A 279 -15.09 14.74 2.49
N GLU A 280 -14.12 13.95 2.94
CA GLU A 280 -14.31 12.85 3.87
C GLU A 280 -13.50 13.07 5.15
N LYS A 281 -14.07 12.72 6.29
CA LYS A 281 -13.39 12.79 7.58
C LYS A 281 -12.25 11.80 7.64
N VAL A 282 -11.09 12.26 8.06
CA VAL A 282 -9.95 11.38 8.37
C VAL A 282 -10.17 10.75 9.74
N TYR A 283 -10.17 9.42 9.78
CA TYR A 283 -10.32 8.67 11.02
C TYR A 283 -8.98 8.54 11.74
N GLY A 284 -8.99 8.72 13.05
CA GLY A 284 -7.83 8.63 13.93
C GLY A 284 -8.07 9.40 15.22
N LYS A 285 -7.41 9.00 16.31
CA LYS A 285 -7.57 9.64 17.60
C LYS A 285 -7.08 11.09 17.56
N GLY A 286 -7.95 12.04 17.89
CA GLY A 286 -7.65 13.48 17.86
C GLY A 286 -7.70 14.15 16.49
N MET A 287 -7.98 13.42 15.40
CA MET A 287 -8.18 14.01 14.08
C MET A 287 -9.54 14.71 13.98
N ASN A 288 -9.52 16.00 13.66
CA ASN A 288 -10.71 16.83 13.51
C ASN A 288 -10.70 17.54 12.18
N SER A 289 -11.89 17.82 11.63
CA SER A 289 -12.06 18.77 10.53
C SER A 289 -12.96 19.93 10.96
N PHE A 290 -12.53 21.13 10.68
CA PHE A 290 -13.29 22.35 10.92
C PHE A 290 -14.16 22.76 9.73
N ILE A 291 -13.83 22.26 8.55
CA ILE A 291 -14.64 22.40 7.32
C ILE A 291 -15.90 21.55 7.46
N LEU A 292 -15.73 20.26 7.83
CA LEU A 292 -16.86 19.32 7.95
C LEU A 292 -17.68 19.53 9.23
N ASN A 293 -17.09 20.16 10.28
CA ASN A 293 -17.68 20.24 11.60
C ASN A 293 -18.05 18.85 12.16
N ASP A 294 -19.34 18.51 12.28
CA ASP A 294 -19.81 17.21 12.79
C ASP A 294 -20.15 16.20 11.67
N SER A 295 -20.07 16.62 10.39
CA SER A 295 -20.34 15.74 9.24
C SER A 295 -19.19 14.77 8.99
N GLU A 296 -19.50 13.54 8.57
CA GLU A 296 -18.47 12.57 8.15
C GLU A 296 -18.07 12.78 6.69
N ILE A 297 -19.03 13.14 5.84
CA ILE A 297 -18.86 13.35 4.40
C ILE A 297 -19.69 14.57 3.98
N GLU A 298 -19.15 15.43 3.14
CA GLU A 298 -19.87 16.59 2.59
C GLU A 298 -19.37 16.92 1.18
N ALA A 299 -20.28 17.24 0.28
CA ALA A 299 -19.92 17.68 -1.07
C ALA A 299 -19.11 18.98 -1.03
N CYS A 300 -18.05 19.09 -1.84
CA CYS A 300 -17.12 20.20 -1.79
C CYS A 300 -17.77 21.57 -2.10
N ASP A 301 -18.81 21.60 -2.93
CA ASP A 301 -19.57 22.80 -3.27
C ASP A 301 -20.52 23.25 -2.12
N ALA A 302 -20.94 22.31 -1.26
CA ALA A 302 -21.70 22.61 -0.04
C ALA A 302 -20.79 23.03 1.13
N ALA A 303 -19.62 22.44 1.24
CA ALA A 303 -18.63 22.71 2.29
C ALA A 303 -17.86 24.03 2.10
N LEU A 304 -17.73 24.49 0.85
CA LEU A 304 -16.90 25.63 0.45
C LEU A 304 -17.72 26.70 -0.30
N CYS A 305 -17.31 27.96 -0.16
CA CYS A 305 -17.79 29.01 -1.05
C CYS A 305 -17.05 28.95 -2.41
N GLN A 306 -17.60 29.61 -3.43
CA GLN A 306 -17.01 29.64 -4.77
C GLN A 306 -15.53 30.08 -4.78
N GLY A 307 -15.15 31.05 -3.95
CA GLY A 307 -13.76 31.52 -3.85
C GLY A 307 -12.82 30.51 -3.21
N SER A 308 -13.24 29.86 -2.12
CA SER A 308 -12.43 28.81 -1.49
C SER A 308 -12.38 27.53 -2.34
N TYR A 309 -13.48 27.19 -3.00
CA TYR A 309 -13.54 26.07 -3.94
C TYR A 309 -12.55 26.25 -5.10
N SER A 310 -12.56 27.42 -5.75
CA SER A 310 -11.65 27.70 -6.86
C SER A 310 -10.18 27.61 -6.42
N LYS A 311 -9.82 28.29 -5.33
CA LYS A 311 -8.45 28.31 -4.84
C LYS A 311 -7.93 26.95 -4.41
N LEU A 312 -8.70 26.18 -3.64
CA LEU A 312 -8.27 24.92 -3.08
C LEU A 312 -8.29 23.77 -4.10
N LEU A 313 -9.38 23.64 -4.89
CA LEU A 313 -9.59 22.50 -5.77
C LEU A 313 -9.11 22.72 -7.20
N LYS A 314 -9.16 23.96 -7.73
CA LYS A 314 -8.73 24.23 -9.11
C LYS A 314 -7.30 24.74 -9.19
N ASP A 315 -6.98 25.71 -8.32
CA ASP A 315 -5.71 26.44 -8.39
C ASP A 315 -4.64 25.80 -7.48
N ASN A 316 -5.04 24.91 -6.53
CA ASN A 316 -4.18 24.35 -5.48
C ASN A 316 -3.45 25.45 -4.68
N GLU A 317 -4.14 26.55 -4.38
CA GLU A 317 -3.63 27.68 -3.62
C GLU A 317 -4.20 27.73 -2.21
N TYR A 318 -3.44 28.33 -1.29
CA TYR A 318 -3.90 28.58 0.09
C TYR A 318 -5.13 29.49 0.11
N PHE A 319 -6.06 29.19 1.01
CA PHE A 319 -7.20 30.04 1.30
C PHE A 319 -7.16 30.52 2.74
N SER A 320 -6.93 31.81 2.95
CA SER A 320 -6.82 32.41 4.29
C SER A 320 -8.05 33.26 4.62
N ILE A 321 -8.55 33.12 5.84
CA ILE A 321 -9.70 33.84 6.39
C ILE A 321 -9.23 34.59 7.64
N SER A 322 -8.88 35.87 7.50
CA SER A 322 -8.39 36.67 8.63
C SER A 322 -9.47 37.08 9.62
N ASN A 323 -10.75 37.16 9.20
CA ASN A 323 -11.87 37.52 10.04
C ASN A 323 -13.15 36.79 9.61
N VAL A 324 -13.46 35.68 10.28
CA VAL A 324 -14.64 34.84 10.00
C VAL A 324 -15.95 35.63 10.14
N ASP A 325 -16.11 36.46 11.17
CA ASP A 325 -17.34 37.23 11.40
C ASP A 325 -17.62 38.23 10.27
N LYS A 326 -16.57 38.87 9.74
CA LYS A 326 -16.67 39.77 8.62
C LYS A 326 -17.11 39.06 7.34
N TYR A 327 -16.45 37.98 7.01
CA TYR A 327 -16.74 37.19 5.79
C TYR A 327 -18.08 36.44 5.90
N TYR A 328 -18.48 36.00 7.07
CA TYR A 328 -19.82 35.44 7.32
C TYR A 328 -20.92 36.42 6.95
N LYS A 329 -20.79 37.72 7.38
CA LYS A 329 -21.74 38.78 7.04
C LYS A 329 -21.76 39.13 5.54
N LEU A 330 -20.58 39.17 4.90
CA LEU A 330 -20.44 39.49 3.48
C LEU A 330 -20.97 38.38 2.56
N SER A 331 -20.83 37.14 2.96
CA SER A 331 -21.25 35.98 2.16
C SER A 331 -22.72 35.60 2.36
N GLY A 332 -23.44 36.23 3.29
CA GLY A 332 -24.80 35.80 3.64
C GLY A 332 -24.89 34.53 4.45
N GLY A 333 -23.79 34.10 5.12
CA GLY A 333 -23.78 32.96 6.02
C GLY A 333 -23.56 31.60 5.34
N ILE A 334 -22.89 31.56 4.21
CA ILE A 334 -22.52 30.32 3.53
C ILE A 334 -21.26 29.66 4.15
N ASN A 335 -21.04 28.38 3.87
CA ASN A 335 -19.83 27.66 4.23
C ASN A 335 -18.62 28.16 3.42
N PRO A 336 -17.41 28.08 3.97
CA PRO A 336 -17.02 27.52 5.27
C PRO A 336 -17.24 28.49 6.45
N TYR A 337 -17.65 29.75 6.20
CA TYR A 337 -17.75 30.76 7.24
C TYR A 337 -18.80 30.42 8.31
N LYS A 338 -19.88 29.73 7.92
CA LYS A 338 -20.93 29.28 8.84
C LYS A 338 -20.39 28.25 9.83
N ASN A 339 -19.82 27.17 9.34
CA ASN A 339 -19.24 26.08 10.15
C ASN A 339 -18.14 26.62 11.08
N LEU A 340 -17.24 27.47 10.59
CA LEU A 340 -16.20 28.10 11.40
C LEU A 340 -16.76 28.97 12.52
N LYS A 341 -17.78 29.76 12.22
CA LYS A 341 -18.42 30.65 13.21
C LYS A 341 -19.14 29.87 14.29
N GLU A 342 -19.87 28.81 13.96
CA GLU A 342 -20.55 27.92 14.91
C GLU A 342 -19.56 27.29 15.90
N GLN A 343 -18.36 26.96 15.45
CA GLN A 343 -17.26 26.44 16.26
C GLN A 343 -16.48 27.54 17.04
N GLY A 344 -16.92 28.82 16.94
CA GLY A 344 -16.27 29.95 17.62
C GLY A 344 -14.92 30.36 17.05
N ILE A 345 -14.59 29.92 15.81
CA ILE A 345 -13.36 30.24 15.11
C ILE A 345 -13.44 31.67 14.54
N LYS A 346 -12.36 32.42 14.64
CA LYS A 346 -12.26 33.82 14.21
C LYS A 346 -11.31 34.04 13.04
N SER A 347 -10.29 33.20 12.85
CA SER A 347 -9.42 33.22 11.68
C SER A 347 -9.02 31.79 11.33
N ALA A 348 -8.75 31.54 10.03
CA ALA A 348 -8.39 30.21 9.52
C ALA A 348 -7.44 30.31 8.32
N ILE A 349 -6.66 29.25 8.09
CA ILE A 349 -5.93 28.98 6.85
C ILE A 349 -6.27 27.56 6.41
N PHE A 350 -6.67 27.40 5.17
CA PHE A 350 -6.84 26.14 4.50
C PHE A 350 -5.73 25.97 3.46
N ALA A 351 -4.92 24.93 3.64
CA ALA A 351 -3.79 24.65 2.78
C ALA A 351 -4.04 23.36 1.99
N PRO A 352 -4.05 23.41 0.64
CA PRO A 352 -4.28 22.21 -0.17
C PRO A 352 -3.09 21.25 -0.05
N ILE A 353 -3.38 19.99 0.24
CA ILE A 353 -2.42 18.89 0.19
C ILE A 353 -2.56 18.30 -1.21
N ALA A 354 -1.70 18.71 -2.13
CA ALA A 354 -1.80 18.35 -3.54
C ALA A 354 -0.47 17.90 -4.12
N GLU A 355 -0.49 16.94 -5.03
CA GLU A 355 0.66 16.47 -5.79
C GLU A 355 0.34 16.41 -7.28
N ASN A 356 1.26 16.93 -8.11
CA ASN A 356 1.10 16.93 -9.57
C ASN A 356 -0.26 17.49 -10.03
N GLY A 357 -0.78 18.49 -9.30
CA GLY A 357 -2.08 19.11 -9.58
C GLY A 357 -3.29 18.32 -9.07
N LYS A 358 -3.11 17.15 -8.45
CA LYS A 358 -4.19 16.37 -7.86
C LYS A 358 -4.31 16.65 -6.37
N LEU A 359 -5.45 17.15 -5.93
CA LEU A 359 -5.75 17.36 -4.51
C LEU A 359 -5.91 16.01 -3.80
N LEU A 360 -5.26 15.85 -2.65
CA LEU A 360 -5.37 14.69 -1.76
C LEU A 360 -6.21 14.98 -0.52
N GLY A 361 -6.23 16.25 -0.09
CA GLY A 361 -6.94 16.72 1.09
C GLY A 361 -6.60 18.16 1.41
N VAL A 362 -7.05 18.65 2.57
CA VAL A 362 -6.78 20.01 3.03
C VAL A 362 -6.27 19.99 4.47
N LEU A 363 -5.16 20.66 4.72
CA LEU A 363 -4.69 20.99 6.06
C LEU A 363 -5.46 22.23 6.55
N GLU A 364 -6.01 22.15 7.75
CA GLU A 364 -6.82 23.21 8.35
C GLU A 364 -6.12 23.79 9.59
N LEU A 365 -5.82 25.07 9.57
CA LEU A 365 -5.32 25.79 10.74
C LEU A 365 -6.37 26.80 11.18
N VAL A 366 -6.74 26.77 12.45
CA VAL A 366 -7.79 27.66 12.98
C VAL A 366 -7.40 28.32 14.28
N SER A 367 -7.91 29.57 14.49
CA SER A 367 -7.73 30.32 15.73
C SER A 367 -9.03 30.99 16.20
N LYS A 368 -9.14 31.15 17.53
CA LYS A 368 -10.22 31.90 18.17
C LYS A 368 -9.98 33.42 18.23
N LYS A 369 -8.93 33.91 17.59
CA LYS A 369 -8.62 35.35 17.50
C LYS A 369 -8.65 35.84 16.06
N VAL A 370 -9.16 37.06 15.88
CA VAL A 370 -9.19 37.75 14.59
C VAL A 370 -7.78 38.16 14.18
N ASN A 371 -7.45 38.05 12.89
CA ASN A 371 -6.18 38.42 12.27
C ASN A 371 -4.95 37.61 12.77
N GLU A 372 -5.13 36.61 13.63
CA GLU A 372 -4.01 35.79 14.10
C GLU A 372 -3.50 34.85 12.97
N LEU A 373 -4.41 34.33 12.17
CA LEU A 373 -4.09 33.61 10.94
C LEU A 373 -4.49 34.49 9.72
N ASN A 374 -3.58 34.58 8.75
CA ASN A 374 -3.72 35.44 7.57
C ASN A 374 -2.82 34.94 6.43
N SER A 375 -2.81 35.65 5.27
CA SER A 375 -2.04 35.23 4.10
C SER A 375 -0.53 35.26 4.32
N VAL A 376 -0.01 36.15 5.20
CA VAL A 376 1.42 36.18 5.53
C VAL A 376 1.83 34.93 6.30
N ASN A 377 0.96 34.46 7.20
CA ASN A 377 1.22 33.18 7.89
C ASN A 377 1.14 31.99 6.93
N ALA A 378 0.25 32.04 5.93
CA ALA A 378 0.08 30.95 4.97
C ALA A 378 1.36 30.63 4.18
N THR A 379 2.15 31.66 3.80
CA THR A 379 3.41 31.44 3.06
C THR A 379 4.43 30.61 3.83
N LYS A 380 4.39 30.64 5.18
CA LYS A 380 5.28 29.80 6.00
C LYS A 380 5.03 28.32 5.81
N LEU A 381 3.82 27.92 5.38
CA LEU A 381 3.49 26.52 5.15
C LEU A 381 4.25 25.94 3.95
N GLU A 382 4.75 26.76 3.03
CA GLU A 382 5.53 26.29 1.88
C GLU A 382 6.73 25.41 2.29
N ASP A 383 7.33 25.72 3.44
CA ASP A 383 8.48 24.98 3.97
C ASP A 383 8.13 23.58 4.52
N VAL A 384 6.86 23.36 4.93
CA VAL A 384 6.42 22.11 5.56
C VAL A 384 5.48 21.29 4.68
N MET A 385 4.76 21.91 3.75
CA MET A 385 3.80 21.24 2.88
C MET A 385 4.39 20.04 2.10
N PRO A 386 5.61 20.08 1.55
CA PRO A 386 6.18 18.92 0.85
C PRO A 386 6.24 17.65 1.72
N TYR A 387 6.52 17.81 3.02
CA TYR A 387 6.59 16.69 3.96
C TYR A 387 5.20 16.18 4.32
N ILE A 388 4.22 17.08 4.46
CA ILE A 388 2.81 16.72 4.69
C ILE A 388 2.24 15.97 3.49
N VAL A 389 2.48 16.45 2.27
CA VAL A 389 2.07 15.77 1.02
C VAL A 389 2.64 14.36 0.97
N SER A 390 3.95 14.21 1.19
CA SER A 390 4.61 12.89 1.19
C SER A 390 4.06 11.94 2.26
N ALA A 391 3.72 12.47 3.45
CA ALA A 391 3.13 11.67 4.52
C ALA A 391 1.70 11.21 4.19
N VAL A 392 0.87 12.11 3.67
CA VAL A 392 -0.51 11.79 3.27
C VAL A 392 -0.53 10.77 2.13
N GLN A 393 0.36 10.88 1.14
CA GLN A 393 0.51 9.90 0.07
C GLN A 393 0.86 8.52 0.61
N ARG A 394 1.84 8.46 1.51
CA ARG A 394 2.23 7.19 2.12
C ARG A 394 1.08 6.59 2.94
N SER A 395 0.38 7.43 3.72
CA SER A 395 -0.78 6.98 4.49
C SER A 395 -1.90 6.43 3.59
N LYS A 396 -2.18 7.09 2.45
CA LYS A 396 -3.13 6.58 1.46
C LYS A 396 -2.67 5.26 0.84
N ALA A 397 -1.39 5.14 0.48
CA ALA A 397 -0.85 3.89 -0.06
C ALA A 397 -0.87 2.75 0.98
N GLU A 398 -0.57 3.04 2.24
CA GLU A 398 -0.69 2.07 3.34
C GLU A 398 -2.14 1.63 3.56
N GLU A 399 -3.10 2.56 3.49
CA GLU A 399 -4.54 2.27 3.58
C GLU A 399 -5.02 1.39 2.41
N GLU A 400 -4.64 1.74 1.16
CA GLU A 400 -4.97 0.93 -0.02
C GLU A 400 -4.38 -0.49 0.09
N ASN A 401 -3.11 -0.61 0.48
CA ASN A 401 -2.48 -1.91 0.71
C ASN A 401 -3.20 -2.72 1.80
N LEU A 402 -3.65 -2.07 2.87
CA LEU A 402 -4.40 -2.73 3.94
C LEU A 402 -5.77 -3.20 3.45
N ILE A 403 -6.49 -2.38 2.66
CA ILE A 403 -7.75 -2.72 2.02
C ILE A 403 -7.56 -3.96 1.14
N ASP A 404 -6.55 -3.95 0.26
CA ASP A 404 -6.22 -5.07 -0.62
C ASP A 404 -5.88 -6.34 0.17
N ALA A 405 -5.10 -6.22 1.24
CA ALA A 405 -4.74 -7.34 2.10
C ALA A 405 -5.97 -7.95 2.79
N ILE A 406 -6.89 -7.12 3.29
CA ILE A 406 -8.15 -7.58 3.89
C ILE A 406 -9.00 -8.30 2.85
N ILE A 407 -9.19 -7.71 1.66
CA ILE A 407 -9.96 -8.34 0.58
C ILE A 407 -9.34 -9.68 0.16
N GLN A 408 -8.02 -9.76 0.01
CA GLN A 408 -7.33 -11.00 -0.34
C GLN A 408 -7.45 -12.06 0.76
N HIS A 409 -7.37 -11.66 2.02
CA HIS A 409 -7.49 -12.58 3.16
C HIS A 409 -8.92 -13.13 3.26
N GLU A 410 -9.92 -12.25 3.25
CA GLU A 410 -11.32 -12.62 3.46
C GLU A 410 -11.95 -13.23 2.19
N CYS A 411 -11.65 -12.68 1.00
CA CYS A 411 -12.42 -12.95 -0.23
C CYS A 411 -11.60 -13.58 -1.37
N THR A 412 -10.27 -13.58 -1.33
CA THR A 412 -9.40 -13.92 -2.48
C THR A 412 -9.47 -12.89 -3.65
N SER A 413 -9.20 -13.30 -4.89
CA SER A 413 -9.31 -12.39 -6.04
C SER A 413 -10.77 -12.12 -6.37
N VAL A 414 -11.13 -10.86 -6.46
CA VAL A 414 -12.49 -10.37 -6.79
C VAL A 414 -12.47 -9.72 -8.16
N HIS A 415 -13.54 -9.90 -8.95
CA HIS A 415 -13.66 -9.27 -10.26
C HIS A 415 -13.74 -7.74 -10.14
N GLU A 416 -13.08 -7.01 -11.05
CA GLU A 416 -12.93 -5.55 -11.00
C GLU A 416 -14.26 -4.81 -10.94
N SER A 417 -15.28 -5.25 -11.70
CA SER A 417 -16.60 -4.61 -11.74
C SER A 417 -17.35 -4.57 -10.39
N VAL A 418 -17.02 -5.46 -9.46
CA VAL A 418 -17.64 -5.54 -8.13
C VAL A 418 -16.68 -5.19 -7.01
N TYR A 419 -15.40 -4.92 -7.32
CA TYR A 419 -14.35 -4.64 -6.36
C TYR A 419 -14.68 -3.43 -5.47
N TRP A 420 -15.36 -2.41 -6.02
CA TRP A 420 -15.77 -1.22 -5.28
C TRP A 420 -16.58 -1.56 -4.01
N ARG A 421 -17.48 -2.55 -4.07
CA ARG A 421 -18.32 -2.95 -2.94
C ARG A 421 -17.53 -3.66 -1.85
N PHE A 422 -16.53 -4.47 -2.24
CA PHE A 422 -15.60 -5.11 -1.31
C PHE A 422 -14.68 -4.08 -0.64
N ARG A 423 -14.27 -3.08 -1.40
CA ARG A 423 -13.46 -1.97 -0.88
C ARG A 423 -14.23 -1.15 0.16
N GLU A 424 -15.50 -0.85 -0.07
CA GLU A 424 -16.36 -0.19 0.92
C GLU A 424 -16.47 -1.01 2.21
N GLU A 425 -16.70 -2.30 2.11
CA GLU A 425 -16.81 -3.17 3.27
C GLU A 425 -15.47 -3.31 4.02
N ALA A 426 -14.35 -3.36 3.30
CA ALA A 426 -13.02 -3.35 3.91
C ALA A 426 -12.73 -2.02 4.65
N LYS A 427 -13.16 -0.88 4.12
CA LYS A 427 -13.07 0.41 4.81
C LYS A 427 -13.90 0.43 6.09
N HIS A 428 -15.12 -0.11 6.06
CA HIS A 428 -15.95 -0.26 7.26
C HIS A 428 -15.29 -1.18 8.31
N PHE A 429 -14.71 -2.29 7.86
CA PHE A 429 -13.97 -3.21 8.72
C PHE A 429 -12.77 -2.53 9.41
N ILE A 430 -12.01 -1.71 8.67
CA ILE A 430 -10.89 -0.92 9.22
C ILE A 430 -11.40 0.10 10.23
N LYS A 431 -12.50 0.81 9.91
CA LYS A 431 -13.11 1.80 10.81
C LYS A 431 -13.54 1.16 12.13
N ASP A 432 -14.30 0.06 12.06
CA ASP A 432 -14.77 -0.66 13.25
C ASP A 432 -13.61 -1.14 14.13
N ASN A 433 -12.51 -1.58 13.51
CA ASN A 433 -11.29 -1.99 14.23
C ASN A 433 -10.59 -0.82 14.94
N LEU A 434 -10.49 0.34 14.27
CA LEU A 434 -9.88 1.55 14.85
C LEU A 434 -10.71 2.13 16.01
N GLU A 435 -12.03 1.97 15.98
CA GLU A 435 -12.96 2.41 17.03
C GLU A 435 -13.02 1.42 18.21
N GLY A 436 -12.27 0.31 18.17
CA GLY A 436 -12.19 -0.70 19.24
C GLY A 436 -13.38 -1.65 19.27
N GLY A 437 -14.15 -1.77 18.18
CA GLY A 437 -15.20 -2.75 17.95
C GLY A 437 -14.66 -4.16 17.69
N GLN A 438 -15.58 -5.11 17.49
CA GLN A 438 -15.26 -6.42 16.92
C GLN A 438 -15.54 -6.35 15.42
N PRO A 439 -14.51 -6.14 14.56
CA PRO A 439 -14.74 -6.02 13.15
C PRO A 439 -15.21 -7.34 12.56
N SER A 440 -16.25 -7.31 11.77
CA SER A 440 -16.72 -8.47 11.00
C SER A 440 -17.00 -8.04 9.57
N PHE A 441 -16.47 -8.79 8.60
CA PHE A 441 -16.73 -8.54 7.21
C PHE A 441 -18.18 -8.93 6.90
N LYS A 442 -19.02 -7.96 6.49
CA LYS A 442 -20.45 -8.20 6.23
C LYS A 442 -20.65 -8.91 4.91
N GLU A 443 -21.79 -9.61 4.81
CA GLU A 443 -22.17 -10.29 3.57
C GLU A 443 -22.39 -9.29 2.44
N ILE A 444 -21.82 -9.60 1.27
CA ILE A 444 -21.97 -8.80 0.07
C ILE A 444 -23.05 -9.44 -0.82
N VAL A 445 -24.12 -8.69 -1.06
CA VAL A 445 -25.27 -9.12 -1.86
C VAL A 445 -25.57 -8.07 -2.92
N PHE A 446 -25.68 -8.52 -4.18
CA PHE A 446 -26.15 -7.72 -5.30
C PHE A 446 -27.57 -8.14 -5.65
N LYS A 447 -28.52 -7.22 -5.55
CA LYS A 447 -29.95 -7.45 -5.80
C LYS A 447 -30.32 -7.01 -7.21
N ASP A 448 -31.39 -7.60 -7.74
CA ASP A 448 -31.98 -7.22 -9.02
C ASP A 448 -31.01 -7.26 -10.21
N VAL A 449 -30.17 -8.30 -10.24
CA VAL A 449 -29.21 -8.54 -11.32
C VAL A 449 -29.81 -9.50 -12.36
N HIS A 450 -29.52 -9.26 -13.64
CA HIS A 450 -29.92 -10.08 -14.75
C HIS A 450 -28.80 -11.05 -15.14
N PRO A 451 -29.06 -12.38 -15.05
CA PRO A 451 -28.06 -13.38 -15.42
C PRO A 451 -28.02 -13.61 -16.93
N LEU A 452 -26.84 -13.78 -17.46
CA LEU A 452 -26.58 -14.31 -18.80
C LEU A 452 -25.65 -15.53 -18.64
N TYR A 453 -26.11 -16.66 -19.16
CA TYR A 453 -25.43 -17.93 -19.13
C TYR A 453 -25.15 -18.44 -20.55
N GLY A 454 -23.93 -18.87 -20.79
CA GLY A 454 -23.51 -19.50 -22.01
C GLY A 454 -22.51 -20.64 -21.77
N GLN A 455 -22.60 -21.67 -22.61
CA GLN A 455 -21.71 -22.84 -22.55
C GLN A 455 -21.35 -23.30 -23.97
N ILE A 456 -20.07 -23.61 -24.16
CA ILE A 456 -19.58 -24.39 -25.31
C ILE A 456 -19.00 -25.68 -24.75
N ASP A 457 -19.64 -26.79 -25.05
CA ASP A 457 -19.33 -28.13 -24.54
C ASP A 457 -18.66 -28.96 -25.62
N ILE A 458 -17.55 -29.68 -25.27
CA ILE A 458 -16.87 -30.61 -26.17
C ILE A 458 -17.68 -31.87 -26.28
N LYS A 459 -18.23 -32.15 -27.47
CA LYS A 459 -19.13 -33.30 -27.69
C LYS A 459 -18.40 -34.62 -27.63
N ASN A 460 -19.05 -35.59 -26.97
CA ASN A 460 -18.55 -36.96 -26.80
C ASN A 460 -17.17 -37.01 -26.08
N SER A 461 -16.80 -35.99 -25.33
CA SER A 461 -15.55 -35.89 -24.57
C SER A 461 -15.30 -37.16 -23.72
N SER A 462 -16.24 -37.54 -22.87
CA SER A 462 -16.11 -38.76 -22.04
C SER A 462 -15.91 -40.05 -22.84
N GLN A 463 -16.58 -40.18 -24.01
CA GLN A 463 -16.42 -41.34 -24.87
C GLN A 463 -15.05 -41.35 -25.54
N ALA A 464 -14.59 -40.21 -26.04
CA ALA A 464 -13.26 -40.04 -26.63
C ALA A 464 -12.14 -40.36 -25.61
N ARG A 465 -12.28 -39.84 -24.38
CA ARG A 465 -11.40 -40.14 -23.26
C ARG A 465 -11.33 -41.64 -22.96
N ASN A 466 -12.48 -42.29 -22.80
CA ASN A 466 -12.55 -43.73 -22.51
C ASN A 466 -11.94 -44.56 -23.64
N THR A 467 -12.17 -44.20 -24.90
CA THR A 467 -11.58 -44.87 -26.06
C THR A 467 -10.06 -44.68 -26.10
N ALA A 468 -9.55 -43.51 -25.76
CA ALA A 468 -8.12 -43.25 -25.68
C ALA A 468 -7.46 -44.10 -24.58
N ILE A 469 -8.01 -44.10 -23.36
CA ILE A 469 -7.55 -44.93 -22.24
C ILE A 469 -7.57 -46.42 -22.63
N GLN A 470 -8.68 -46.88 -23.19
CA GLN A 470 -8.85 -48.28 -23.61
C GLN A 470 -7.77 -48.69 -24.61
N ARG A 471 -7.44 -47.85 -25.61
CA ARG A 471 -6.39 -48.10 -26.60
C ARG A 471 -5.01 -48.21 -25.97
N ASP A 472 -4.65 -47.25 -25.10
CA ASP A 472 -3.35 -47.26 -24.40
C ASP A 472 -3.23 -48.50 -23.53
N LEU A 473 -4.24 -48.92 -22.79
CA LEU A 473 -4.24 -50.13 -21.96
C LEU A 473 -4.16 -51.39 -22.81
N MET A 474 -4.87 -51.46 -23.93
CA MET A 474 -4.82 -52.60 -24.83
C MET A 474 -3.41 -52.81 -25.45
N ILE A 475 -2.77 -51.71 -25.88
CA ILE A 475 -1.40 -51.73 -26.41
C ILE A 475 -0.42 -52.17 -25.33
N GLN A 476 -0.50 -51.59 -24.15
CA GLN A 476 0.34 -51.93 -23.01
C GLN A 476 0.23 -53.39 -22.62
N LEU A 477 -1.00 -53.93 -22.45
CA LEU A 477 -1.26 -55.31 -22.10
C LEU A 477 -0.80 -56.26 -23.23
N SER A 478 -0.97 -55.90 -24.52
CA SER A 478 -0.47 -56.69 -25.66
C SER A 478 1.04 -56.80 -25.62
N GLU A 479 1.76 -55.71 -25.39
CA GLU A 479 3.23 -55.74 -25.32
C GLU A 479 3.73 -56.54 -24.08
N ILE A 480 3.04 -56.45 -22.97
CA ILE A 480 3.31 -57.32 -21.78
C ILE A 480 3.16 -58.77 -22.18
N ASN A 481 2.09 -59.11 -22.88
CA ASN A 481 1.82 -60.49 -23.35
C ASN A 481 2.91 -61.01 -24.26
N ASP A 482 3.41 -60.16 -25.20
CA ASP A 482 4.52 -60.52 -26.10
C ASP A 482 5.82 -60.79 -25.33
N VAL A 483 6.18 -60.00 -24.34
CA VAL A 483 7.34 -60.19 -23.46
C VAL A 483 7.20 -61.51 -22.68
N LEU A 484 6.03 -61.79 -22.08
CA LEU A 484 5.76 -63.01 -21.33
C LEU A 484 5.80 -64.24 -22.25
N ALA A 485 5.28 -64.16 -23.46
CA ALA A 485 5.32 -65.21 -24.47
C ALA A 485 6.76 -65.59 -24.88
N GLU A 486 7.62 -64.58 -25.06
CA GLU A 486 9.05 -64.80 -25.35
C GLU A 486 9.79 -65.38 -24.12
N ALA A 487 9.47 -64.94 -22.92
CA ALA A 487 10.01 -65.50 -21.69
C ALA A 487 9.61 -66.97 -21.50
N PHE A 488 8.34 -67.33 -21.87
CA PHE A 488 7.87 -68.71 -21.85
C PHE A 488 8.57 -69.61 -22.87
N LYS A 489 8.91 -69.11 -24.05
CA LYS A 489 9.68 -69.86 -25.05
C LYS A 489 11.06 -70.22 -24.56
N LEU A 490 11.73 -69.26 -23.91
CA LEU A 490 13.09 -69.44 -23.40
C LEU A 490 13.12 -70.33 -22.14
N ASN A 491 12.16 -70.15 -21.27
CA ASN A 491 12.11 -70.81 -19.98
C ASN A 491 10.66 -71.20 -19.67
N LYS A 492 10.26 -72.44 -19.88
CA LYS A 492 8.89 -72.95 -19.73
C LYS A 492 8.39 -72.98 -18.30
N LEU A 493 8.38 -71.82 -17.60
CA LEU A 493 7.84 -71.71 -16.28
C LEU A 493 6.30 -71.49 -16.30
N PRO A 494 5.52 -72.32 -15.61
CA PRO A 494 4.05 -72.21 -15.56
C PRO A 494 3.54 -70.84 -15.17
N ILE A 495 4.28 -70.06 -14.40
CA ILE A 495 3.89 -68.71 -13.96
C ILE A 495 3.75 -67.73 -15.11
N TYR A 496 4.57 -67.87 -16.21
CA TYR A 496 4.44 -66.99 -17.35
C TYR A 496 3.15 -67.29 -18.14
N GLU A 497 2.76 -68.57 -18.24
CA GLU A 497 1.53 -68.95 -18.86
C GLU A 497 0.30 -68.50 -18.04
N GLU A 498 0.38 -68.56 -16.74
CA GLU A 498 -0.66 -68.02 -15.80
C GLU A 498 -0.79 -66.50 -15.94
N LEU A 499 0.30 -65.80 -15.97
CA LEU A 499 0.27 -64.35 -16.16
C LEU A 499 -0.27 -63.92 -17.54
N MET A 500 0.10 -64.61 -18.59
CA MET A 500 -0.48 -64.43 -19.93
C MET A 500 -1.98 -64.67 -19.94
N PHE A 501 -2.48 -65.67 -19.26
CA PHE A 501 -3.94 -65.89 -19.12
C PHE A 501 -4.62 -64.75 -18.46
N ARG A 502 -4.07 -64.19 -17.38
CA ARG A 502 -4.64 -63.03 -16.68
C ARG A 502 -4.56 -61.74 -17.50
N VAL A 503 -3.45 -61.50 -18.22
CA VAL A 503 -3.32 -60.42 -19.19
C VAL A 503 -4.43 -60.47 -20.23
N ASN A 504 -4.65 -61.65 -20.82
CA ASN A 504 -5.72 -61.88 -21.81
C ASN A 504 -7.10 -61.64 -21.20
N ASN A 505 -7.36 -62.05 -19.97
CA ASN A 505 -8.61 -61.78 -19.29
C ASN A 505 -8.86 -60.26 -19.12
N HIS A 506 -7.78 -59.49 -18.79
CA HIS A 506 -7.85 -58.05 -18.74
C HIS A 506 -8.12 -57.42 -20.11
N ILE A 507 -7.47 -57.88 -21.17
CA ILE A 507 -7.73 -57.44 -22.54
C ILE A 507 -9.17 -57.71 -22.94
N ASP A 508 -9.70 -58.89 -22.69
CA ASP A 508 -11.07 -59.25 -23.02
C ASP A 508 -12.11 -58.42 -22.21
N ALA A 509 -11.79 -58.14 -20.95
CA ALA A 509 -12.69 -57.34 -20.08
C ALA A 509 -12.80 -55.88 -20.54
N ILE A 510 -11.78 -55.31 -21.21
CA ILE A 510 -11.79 -53.92 -21.68
C ILE A 510 -12.05 -53.81 -23.21
N ARG A 511 -12.14 -54.91 -23.93
CA ARG A 511 -12.29 -54.91 -25.41
C ARG A 511 -13.46 -54.11 -25.92
N ASP A 512 -14.65 -54.27 -25.30
CA ASP A 512 -15.90 -53.65 -25.77
C ASP A 512 -16.19 -52.37 -25.00
N VAL A 513 -16.05 -52.37 -23.69
CA VAL A 513 -16.37 -51.24 -22.80
C VAL A 513 -15.35 -51.11 -21.68
N LEU A 514 -14.85 -49.87 -21.47
CA LEU A 514 -14.03 -49.53 -20.32
C LEU A 514 -14.93 -49.21 -19.11
N HIS A 515 -14.92 -50.07 -18.08
CA HIS A 515 -15.62 -49.80 -16.81
C HIS A 515 -14.79 -48.93 -15.87
N THR A 516 -15.46 -48.20 -15.00
CA THR A 516 -14.86 -47.18 -14.11
C THR A 516 -13.69 -47.73 -13.28
N ASN A 517 -13.72 -49.02 -12.89
CA ASN A 517 -12.70 -49.65 -12.06
C ASN A 517 -11.62 -50.39 -12.86
N SER A 518 -11.79 -50.55 -14.20
CA SER A 518 -10.89 -51.36 -15.01
C SER A 518 -9.49 -50.75 -15.13
N GLU A 519 -9.39 -49.42 -15.28
CA GLU A 519 -8.12 -48.71 -15.33
C GLU A 519 -7.28 -48.95 -14.08
N GLN A 520 -7.88 -48.78 -12.90
CA GLN A 520 -7.16 -48.96 -11.62
C GLN A 520 -6.76 -50.41 -11.39
N ALA A 521 -7.64 -51.35 -11.76
CA ALA A 521 -7.37 -52.79 -11.61
C ALA A 521 -6.20 -53.22 -12.49
N ILE A 522 -6.13 -52.77 -13.73
CA ILE A 522 -5.03 -53.05 -14.64
C ILE A 522 -3.74 -52.37 -14.20
N PHE A 523 -3.82 -51.13 -13.74
CA PHE A 523 -2.67 -50.41 -13.19
C PHE A 523 -2.04 -51.16 -12.01
N ASN A 524 -2.87 -51.59 -11.05
CA ASN A 524 -2.38 -52.36 -9.90
C ASN A 524 -1.79 -53.69 -10.32
N PHE A 525 -2.44 -54.43 -11.23
CA PHE A 525 -1.93 -55.69 -11.77
C PHE A 525 -0.56 -55.52 -12.42
N VAL A 526 -0.40 -54.51 -13.26
CA VAL A 526 0.89 -54.26 -13.91
C VAL A 526 1.96 -53.88 -12.90
N LYS A 527 1.66 -53.00 -11.93
CA LYS A 527 2.59 -52.49 -10.95
C LYS A 527 3.06 -53.56 -9.95
N GLU A 528 2.11 -54.36 -9.45
CA GLU A 528 2.36 -55.30 -8.36
C GLU A 528 2.84 -56.66 -8.85
N GLU A 529 2.41 -57.08 -10.04
CA GLU A 529 2.69 -58.44 -10.50
C GLU A 529 3.61 -58.48 -11.75
N ILE A 530 3.42 -57.61 -12.74
CA ILE A 530 4.21 -57.65 -13.97
C ILE A 530 5.57 -57.00 -13.79
N VAL A 531 5.66 -55.82 -13.20
CA VAL A 531 6.93 -55.09 -13.00
C VAL A 531 7.97 -55.90 -12.25
N PRO A 532 7.63 -56.61 -11.13
CA PRO A 532 8.58 -57.47 -10.46
C PRO A 532 9.12 -58.61 -11.35
N VAL A 533 8.25 -59.22 -12.16
CA VAL A 533 8.64 -60.28 -13.10
C VAL A 533 9.58 -59.72 -14.17
N PHE A 534 9.28 -58.54 -14.72
CA PHE A 534 10.15 -57.89 -15.70
C PHE A 534 11.54 -57.56 -15.15
N ASN A 535 11.60 -57.08 -13.90
CA ASN A 535 12.87 -56.84 -13.24
C ASN A 535 13.71 -58.12 -13.06
N HIS A 536 13.05 -59.28 -12.79
CA HIS A 536 13.74 -60.60 -12.76
C HIS A 536 14.21 -61.03 -14.16
N LEU A 537 13.37 -60.91 -15.17
CA LEU A 537 13.66 -61.27 -16.55
C LEU A 537 14.83 -60.50 -17.18
N LYS A 538 15.00 -59.24 -16.83
CA LYS A 538 16.14 -58.42 -17.28
C LYS A 538 17.50 -58.95 -16.83
N GLN A 539 17.53 -59.66 -15.71
CA GLN A 539 18.78 -60.24 -15.23
C GLN A 539 19.10 -61.63 -15.84
N ALA A 540 18.10 -62.24 -16.49
CA ALA A 540 18.21 -63.63 -16.97
C ALA A 540 18.69 -63.77 -18.44
N ASP A 541 18.24 -62.82 -19.34
CA ASP A 541 18.53 -62.96 -20.76
C ASP A 541 18.60 -61.58 -21.45
N SER A 542 19.57 -61.42 -22.39
CA SER A 542 19.80 -60.19 -23.10
C SER A 542 18.70 -59.81 -24.10
N THR A 543 18.04 -60.81 -24.70
CA THR A 543 16.92 -60.59 -25.63
C THR A 543 15.72 -60.03 -24.91
N LEU A 544 15.37 -60.60 -23.75
CA LEU A 544 14.31 -60.14 -22.87
C LEU A 544 14.62 -58.74 -22.30
N THR A 545 15.90 -58.48 -21.98
CA THR A 545 16.34 -57.15 -21.52
C THR A 545 16.00 -56.07 -22.57
N ASN A 546 16.28 -56.36 -23.87
CA ASN A 546 16.00 -55.43 -24.96
C ASN A 546 14.48 -55.19 -25.15
N LEU A 547 13.66 -56.25 -25.12
CA LEU A 547 12.21 -56.16 -25.23
C LEU A 547 11.58 -55.37 -24.09
N ILE A 548 11.99 -55.69 -22.86
CA ILE A 548 11.49 -54.97 -21.65
C ILE A 548 11.93 -53.50 -21.70
N SER A 549 13.17 -53.19 -22.08
CA SER A 549 13.66 -51.85 -22.19
C SER A 549 12.88 -51.01 -23.26
N ALA A 550 12.52 -51.67 -24.39
CA ALA A 550 11.67 -51.05 -25.42
C ALA A 550 10.26 -50.78 -24.94
N TYR A 551 9.65 -51.68 -24.11
CA TYR A 551 8.39 -51.48 -23.45
C TYR A 551 8.47 -50.32 -22.44
N GLU A 552 9.47 -50.34 -21.54
CA GLU A 552 9.64 -49.29 -20.53
C GLU A 552 9.90 -47.89 -21.13
N ALA A 553 10.57 -47.81 -22.27
CA ALA A 553 10.79 -46.56 -23.01
C ALA A 553 9.48 -45.87 -23.45
N LYS A 554 8.38 -46.64 -23.54
CA LYS A 554 7.05 -46.14 -23.92
C LYS A 554 6.19 -45.77 -22.70
N ILE A 555 6.60 -46.14 -21.48
CA ILE A 555 5.89 -45.78 -20.23
C ILE A 555 6.12 -44.30 -19.93
N ASP A 556 5.07 -43.56 -19.75
CA ASP A 556 5.12 -42.19 -19.25
C ASP A 556 5.50 -42.19 -17.77
N LYS A 557 6.48 -41.36 -17.38
CA LYS A 557 7.03 -41.32 -16.03
C LYS A 557 6.07 -40.71 -15.00
N GLY A 558 5.12 -39.90 -15.45
CA GLY A 558 4.14 -39.24 -14.59
C GLY A 558 2.97 -40.13 -14.25
N THR A 559 2.48 -40.91 -15.24
CA THR A 559 1.33 -41.80 -15.10
C THR A 559 1.69 -43.27 -14.82
N GLU A 560 2.96 -43.62 -14.93
CA GLU A 560 3.47 -45.01 -14.84
C GLU A 560 2.77 -46.01 -15.78
N SER A 561 2.19 -45.54 -16.90
CA SER A 561 1.42 -46.31 -17.87
C SER A 561 1.64 -45.78 -19.30
N TYR A 562 1.14 -46.46 -20.32
CA TYR A 562 1.06 -45.90 -21.64
C TYR A 562 0.15 -44.70 -21.67
N TYR A 563 0.60 -43.59 -22.30
CA TYR A 563 -0.07 -42.30 -22.28
C TYR A 563 0.00 -41.58 -23.66
N ASP A 564 -0.13 -42.31 -24.75
CA ASP A 564 -0.04 -41.71 -26.07
C ASP A 564 -1.40 -41.25 -26.62
N HIS A 565 -2.39 -42.12 -26.64
CA HIS A 565 -3.74 -41.77 -27.08
C HIS A 565 -4.43 -40.84 -26.08
N ARG A 566 -4.24 -41.10 -24.80
CA ARG A 566 -4.76 -40.21 -23.73
C ARG A 566 -4.07 -38.85 -23.79
N ARG A 567 -2.78 -38.74 -24.05
CA ARG A 567 -2.06 -37.47 -24.24
C ARG A 567 -2.66 -36.68 -25.37
N ASN A 568 -2.89 -37.31 -26.54
CA ASN A 568 -3.50 -36.66 -27.68
C ASN A 568 -4.92 -36.12 -27.36
N TYR A 569 -5.67 -36.83 -26.53
CA TYR A 569 -6.98 -36.38 -26.08
C TYR A 569 -6.86 -35.19 -25.10
N ASP A 570 -5.99 -35.31 -24.10
CA ASP A 570 -5.77 -34.25 -23.09
C ASP A 570 -5.21 -32.95 -23.73
N GLU A 571 -4.28 -33.06 -24.67
CA GLU A 571 -3.77 -31.94 -25.46
C GLU A 571 -4.87 -31.30 -26.31
N THR A 572 -5.71 -32.10 -26.94
CA THR A 572 -6.87 -31.61 -27.72
C THR A 572 -7.84 -30.81 -26.87
N VAL A 573 -8.25 -31.31 -25.69
CA VAL A 573 -9.16 -30.63 -24.79
C VAL A 573 -8.51 -29.34 -24.26
N MET A 574 -7.22 -29.39 -23.93
CA MET A 574 -6.48 -28.22 -23.45
C MET A 574 -6.41 -27.14 -24.54
N GLU A 575 -6.10 -27.48 -25.78
CA GLU A 575 -5.96 -26.54 -26.90
C GLU A 575 -7.31 -25.91 -27.26
N ILE A 576 -8.40 -26.72 -27.33
CA ILE A 576 -9.77 -26.20 -27.54
C ILE A 576 -10.09 -25.17 -26.46
N ASN A 577 -9.93 -25.54 -25.17
CA ASN A 577 -10.27 -24.67 -24.07
C ASN A 577 -9.42 -23.37 -24.07
N GLN A 578 -8.15 -23.48 -24.42
CA GLN A 578 -7.25 -22.32 -24.47
C GLN A 578 -7.66 -21.32 -25.55
N GLU A 579 -7.96 -21.79 -26.74
CA GLU A 579 -8.38 -20.94 -27.85
C GLU A 579 -9.75 -20.30 -27.61
N LEU A 580 -10.73 -21.07 -27.10
CA LEU A 580 -12.04 -20.54 -26.76
C LEU A 580 -11.99 -19.48 -25.67
N VAL A 581 -11.18 -19.72 -24.62
CA VAL A 581 -10.96 -18.75 -23.53
C VAL A 581 -10.27 -17.49 -24.04
N ALA A 582 -9.26 -17.60 -24.92
CA ALA A 582 -8.56 -16.45 -25.49
C ALA A 582 -9.49 -15.53 -26.29
N VAL A 583 -10.45 -16.09 -27.03
CA VAL A 583 -11.49 -15.32 -27.73
C VAL A 583 -12.40 -14.62 -26.72
N MET A 584 -12.90 -15.36 -25.72
CA MET A 584 -13.81 -14.82 -24.70
C MET A 584 -13.16 -13.68 -23.92
N ASP A 585 -11.94 -13.86 -23.40
CA ASP A 585 -11.25 -12.87 -22.58
C ASP A 585 -11.01 -11.56 -23.37
N ARG A 586 -10.52 -11.66 -24.60
CA ARG A 586 -10.30 -10.48 -25.44
C ARG A 586 -11.60 -9.70 -25.72
N LYS A 587 -12.71 -10.43 -25.98
CA LYS A 587 -14.00 -9.80 -26.26
C LYS A 587 -14.66 -9.27 -24.97
N GLN A 588 -14.33 -9.85 -23.84
CA GLN A 588 -14.83 -9.40 -22.55
C GLN A 588 -14.28 -8.01 -22.16
N GLU A 589 -13.05 -7.67 -22.59
CA GLU A 589 -12.48 -6.31 -22.40
C GLU A 589 -13.38 -5.26 -23.06
N ASP A 590 -13.81 -5.48 -24.31
CA ASP A 590 -14.72 -4.60 -25.03
C ASP A 590 -16.09 -4.52 -24.34
N ALA A 591 -16.62 -5.64 -23.84
CA ALA A 591 -17.90 -5.69 -23.17
C ALA A 591 -17.90 -4.96 -21.83
N GLN A 592 -16.82 -5.05 -21.05
CA GLN A 592 -16.64 -4.31 -19.80
C GLN A 592 -16.54 -2.79 -20.04
N ALA A 593 -15.88 -2.38 -21.12
CA ALA A 593 -15.76 -0.96 -21.49
C ALA A 593 -17.13 -0.35 -21.90
N MET A 594 -18.05 -1.16 -22.49
CA MET A 594 -19.40 -0.70 -22.83
C MET A 594 -20.27 -0.47 -21.58
N PHE A 595 -20.28 -1.43 -20.67
CA PHE A 595 -20.98 -1.33 -19.39
C PHE A 595 -20.44 -2.39 -18.41
N PRO A 596 -19.96 -1.98 -17.21
CA PRO A 596 -19.42 -2.91 -16.23
C PRO A 596 -20.44 -3.96 -15.80
N HIS A 597 -20.02 -5.20 -15.75
CA HIS A 597 -20.83 -6.33 -15.29
C HIS A 597 -19.97 -7.39 -14.64
N TYR A 598 -20.52 -8.17 -13.73
CA TYR A 598 -19.77 -9.28 -13.12
C TYR A 598 -19.65 -10.44 -14.12
N PHE A 599 -18.46 -11.01 -14.24
CA PHE A 599 -18.12 -12.07 -15.18
C PHE A 599 -17.33 -13.19 -14.50
N GLU A 600 -17.78 -14.42 -14.72
CA GLU A 600 -17.08 -15.64 -14.33
C GLU A 600 -17.01 -16.61 -15.50
N ARG A 601 -15.90 -17.33 -15.62
CA ARG A 601 -15.77 -18.44 -16.56
C ARG A 601 -15.16 -19.65 -15.92
N TYR A 602 -15.62 -20.81 -16.36
CA TYR A 602 -15.16 -22.10 -15.88
C TYR A 602 -14.64 -22.94 -17.05
N LYS A 603 -13.48 -23.58 -16.87
CA LYS A 603 -12.92 -24.57 -17.77
C LYS A 603 -13.38 -25.94 -17.29
N THR A 604 -14.16 -26.60 -18.12
CA THR A 604 -14.63 -27.98 -17.94
C THR A 604 -14.19 -28.78 -19.16
N ASP A 605 -14.98 -29.75 -19.60
CA ASP A 605 -14.84 -30.30 -20.95
C ASP A 605 -15.47 -29.29 -21.96
N GLY A 606 -14.89 -28.10 -22.01
CA GLY A 606 -15.37 -26.93 -22.74
C GLY A 606 -15.24 -25.66 -21.92
N VAL A 607 -15.99 -24.60 -22.30
CA VAL A 607 -15.99 -23.30 -21.64
C VAL A 607 -17.44 -22.91 -21.27
N GLU A 608 -17.64 -22.68 -19.99
CA GLU A 608 -18.88 -22.15 -19.41
C GLU A 608 -18.63 -20.73 -18.92
N HIS A 609 -19.58 -19.81 -19.11
CA HIS A 609 -19.50 -18.46 -18.56
C HIS A 609 -20.82 -17.98 -17.99
N ASN A 610 -20.71 -17.15 -16.93
CA ASN A 610 -21.81 -16.42 -16.32
C ASN A 610 -21.52 -14.94 -16.35
N MET A 611 -22.51 -14.14 -16.67
CA MET A 611 -22.47 -12.69 -16.52
C MET A 611 -23.67 -12.24 -15.72
N TYR A 612 -23.48 -11.24 -14.88
CA TYR A 612 -24.55 -10.61 -14.11
C TYR A 612 -24.48 -9.10 -14.30
N ILE A 613 -25.54 -8.50 -14.80
CA ILE A 613 -25.65 -7.07 -15.06
C ILE A 613 -26.87 -6.50 -14.33
N GLY A 614 -26.76 -5.32 -13.76
CA GLY A 614 -27.82 -4.64 -13.02
C GLY A 614 -27.32 -3.44 -12.28
N ASP A 615 -28.25 -2.64 -11.80
CA ASP A 615 -27.99 -1.40 -11.06
C ASP A 615 -27.05 -1.61 -9.85
N SER A 616 -27.29 -2.64 -9.07
CA SER A 616 -26.49 -2.95 -7.88
C SER A 616 -25.03 -3.36 -8.16
N ILE A 617 -24.69 -3.73 -9.41
CA ILE A 617 -23.31 -4.10 -9.78
C ILE A 617 -22.42 -2.86 -9.99
N VAL A 618 -22.99 -1.77 -10.51
CA VAL A 618 -22.21 -0.62 -11.01
C VAL A 618 -22.11 0.57 -10.05
N GLY A 619 -22.73 0.48 -8.85
CA GLY A 619 -22.65 1.52 -7.82
C GLY A 619 -23.33 2.82 -8.27
N ASP A 620 -22.55 3.81 -8.68
CA ASP A 620 -23.02 5.17 -8.97
C ASP A 620 -23.48 5.39 -10.42
N GLN A 621 -23.45 4.37 -11.28
CA GLN A 621 -23.91 4.49 -12.67
C GLN A 621 -25.34 4.04 -12.83
N ASP A 622 -26.18 4.82 -13.53
CA ASP A 622 -27.56 4.47 -13.84
C ASP A 622 -27.63 3.28 -14.82
N PHE A 623 -28.30 2.20 -14.42
CA PHE A 623 -28.52 1.05 -15.28
C PHE A 623 -29.70 1.29 -16.21
N ASP A 624 -29.46 1.19 -17.54
CA ASP A 624 -30.52 1.18 -18.55
C ASP A 624 -30.69 -0.23 -19.13
N PRO A 625 -31.94 -0.74 -19.32
CA PRO A 625 -32.21 -2.03 -19.99
C PRO A 625 -31.57 -2.17 -21.38
N LEU A 626 -31.20 -1.08 -22.04
CA LEU A 626 -30.48 -1.07 -23.30
C LEU A 626 -29.16 -1.85 -23.19
N TYR A 627 -28.42 -1.66 -22.09
CA TYR A 627 -27.15 -2.36 -21.86
C TYR A 627 -27.33 -3.88 -21.71
N LEU A 628 -28.40 -4.31 -21.06
CA LEU A 628 -28.75 -5.73 -21.00
C LEU A 628 -29.03 -6.32 -22.39
N ASN A 629 -29.83 -5.62 -23.20
CA ASN A 629 -30.14 -6.06 -24.56
C ASN A 629 -28.89 -6.10 -25.43
N ASN A 630 -28.00 -5.12 -25.28
CA ASN A 630 -26.72 -5.09 -25.98
C ASN A 630 -25.82 -6.25 -25.57
N LEU A 631 -25.70 -6.55 -24.28
CA LEU A 631 -24.88 -7.65 -23.77
C LEU A 631 -25.41 -9.02 -24.21
N ARG A 632 -26.73 -9.19 -24.34
CA ARG A 632 -27.36 -10.39 -24.91
C ARG A 632 -27.02 -10.60 -26.39
N LEU A 633 -27.05 -9.54 -27.19
CA LEU A 633 -26.65 -9.57 -28.60
C LEU A 633 -25.16 -9.84 -28.75
N TRP A 634 -24.32 -9.17 -27.95
CA TRP A 634 -22.89 -9.39 -27.87
C TRP A 634 -22.56 -10.86 -27.53
N GLN A 635 -23.23 -11.44 -26.53
CA GLN A 635 -23.04 -12.84 -26.12
C GLN A 635 -23.25 -13.80 -27.30
N LEU A 636 -24.37 -13.63 -28.04
CA LEU A 636 -24.64 -14.42 -29.23
C LEU A 636 -23.53 -14.32 -30.28
N GLN A 637 -23.04 -13.11 -30.52
CA GLN A 637 -22.01 -12.83 -31.51
C GLN A 637 -20.67 -13.48 -31.10
N VAL A 638 -20.26 -13.30 -29.86
CA VAL A 638 -19.00 -13.89 -29.35
C VAL A 638 -19.06 -15.42 -29.36
N MET A 639 -20.17 -16.02 -28.97
CA MET A 639 -20.29 -17.48 -29.03
C MET A 639 -20.23 -18.02 -30.45
N CYS A 640 -20.76 -17.31 -31.46
CA CYS A 640 -20.57 -17.68 -32.87
C CYS A 640 -19.09 -17.57 -33.30
N GLU A 641 -18.36 -16.55 -32.80
CA GLU A 641 -16.93 -16.39 -33.09
C GLU A 641 -16.09 -17.48 -32.43
N MET A 642 -16.42 -17.88 -31.20
CA MET A 642 -15.77 -19.02 -30.52
C MET A 642 -15.95 -20.31 -31.29
N GLU A 643 -17.18 -20.60 -31.73
CA GLU A 643 -17.48 -21.76 -32.59
C GLU A 643 -16.70 -21.71 -33.92
N ASN A 644 -16.61 -20.55 -34.55
CA ASN A 644 -15.81 -20.37 -35.77
C ASN A 644 -14.32 -20.57 -35.55
N THR A 645 -13.80 -20.15 -34.40
CA THR A 645 -12.42 -20.39 -34.00
C THR A 645 -12.14 -21.88 -33.86
N HIS A 646 -13.01 -22.58 -33.13
CA HIS A 646 -12.94 -24.04 -33.04
C HIS A 646 -13.03 -24.74 -34.40
N TYR A 647 -13.92 -24.31 -35.27
CA TYR A 647 -14.06 -24.89 -36.64
C TYR A 647 -12.75 -24.81 -37.43
N ASN A 648 -12.05 -23.68 -37.33
CA ASN A 648 -10.75 -23.50 -37.99
C ASN A 648 -9.59 -24.25 -37.26
N LEU A 649 -9.71 -24.50 -35.98
CA LEU A 649 -8.73 -25.24 -35.16
C LEU A 649 -8.86 -26.76 -35.39
N LYS A 650 -10.09 -27.29 -35.50
CA LYS A 650 -10.42 -28.73 -35.54
C LYS A 650 -9.54 -29.57 -36.48
N PRO A 651 -9.22 -29.14 -37.73
CA PRO A 651 -8.35 -29.91 -38.62
C PRO A 651 -6.91 -30.12 -38.14
N HIS A 652 -6.47 -29.32 -37.19
CA HIS A 652 -5.11 -29.33 -36.64
C HIS A 652 -5.02 -30.09 -35.30
N LEU A 653 -6.16 -30.46 -34.73
CA LEU A 653 -6.18 -31.14 -33.42
C LEU A 653 -5.75 -32.60 -33.55
N PRO A 654 -5.01 -33.15 -32.58
CA PRO A 654 -4.66 -34.59 -32.53
C PRO A 654 -5.88 -35.51 -32.57
N VAL A 655 -6.97 -35.11 -31.92
CA VAL A 655 -8.27 -35.79 -31.94
C VAL A 655 -9.33 -34.77 -32.40
N PRO A 656 -9.97 -34.92 -33.56
CA PRO A 656 -10.90 -33.94 -34.11
C PRO A 656 -12.27 -33.96 -33.42
N LEU A 657 -12.30 -33.47 -32.14
CA LEU A 657 -13.53 -33.38 -31.35
C LEU A 657 -14.40 -32.22 -31.84
N ASP A 658 -15.74 -32.40 -31.74
CA ASP A 658 -16.72 -31.36 -32.02
C ASP A 658 -17.10 -30.58 -30.76
N VAL A 659 -17.58 -29.34 -30.94
CA VAL A 659 -18.18 -28.56 -29.88
C VAL A 659 -19.65 -28.27 -30.18
N ALA A 660 -20.42 -27.89 -29.17
CA ALA A 660 -21.79 -27.42 -29.31
C ALA A 660 -22.12 -26.33 -28.28
N SER A 661 -22.79 -25.29 -28.75
CA SER A 661 -23.04 -24.06 -28.01
C SER A 661 -24.48 -23.98 -27.49
N LEU A 662 -24.62 -23.48 -26.27
CA LEU A 662 -25.90 -23.27 -25.62
C LEU A 662 -25.93 -21.94 -24.89
N ILE A 663 -27.02 -21.18 -24.99
CA ILE A 663 -27.37 -20.01 -24.18
C ILE A 663 -28.65 -20.32 -23.41
N LEU A 664 -28.67 -20.05 -22.12
CA LEU A 664 -29.82 -20.07 -21.27
C LEU A 664 -30.32 -18.64 -21.00
N VAL A 665 -31.50 -18.34 -21.49
CA VAL A 665 -32.20 -17.06 -21.28
C VAL A 665 -33.04 -17.14 -20.02
N TYR A 666 -32.72 -16.29 -19.05
CA TYR A 666 -33.47 -16.14 -17.81
C TYR A 666 -33.88 -14.69 -17.63
N ASN A 667 -35.18 -14.40 -17.72
CA ASN A 667 -35.65 -13.01 -17.83
C ASN A 667 -36.11 -12.40 -16.50
N THR A 668 -36.02 -13.14 -15.41
CA THR A 668 -36.34 -12.66 -14.07
C THR A 668 -35.03 -12.20 -13.43
N SER A 669 -35.02 -11.01 -12.85
CA SER A 669 -33.89 -10.60 -12.04
C SER A 669 -33.71 -11.53 -10.84
N LEU A 670 -32.50 -11.70 -10.38
CA LEU A 670 -32.15 -12.51 -9.23
C LEU A 670 -31.18 -11.74 -8.32
N SER A 671 -30.91 -12.28 -7.15
CA SER A 671 -29.87 -11.75 -6.28
C SER A 671 -28.69 -12.72 -6.24
N ILE A 672 -27.47 -12.20 -6.23
CA ILE A 672 -26.25 -12.99 -6.01
C ILE A 672 -25.59 -12.55 -4.71
N ARG A 673 -25.04 -13.52 -3.98
CA ARG A 673 -24.38 -13.30 -2.70
C ARG A 673 -22.97 -13.88 -2.76
N PHE A 674 -22.00 -13.13 -2.23
CA PHE A 674 -20.66 -13.67 -2.05
C PHE A 674 -20.61 -14.61 -0.84
N ARG A 675 -20.25 -15.86 -1.11
CA ARG A 675 -20.10 -16.92 -0.10
C ARG A 675 -18.70 -16.87 0.49
N MET A 676 -18.56 -16.40 1.72
CA MET A 676 -17.28 -16.30 2.42
C MET A 676 -16.60 -17.66 2.63
N ASP A 677 -17.38 -18.71 2.84
CA ASP A 677 -16.90 -20.10 3.03
C ASP A 677 -16.34 -20.73 1.74
N GLU A 678 -16.95 -20.43 0.58
CA GLU A 678 -16.56 -20.94 -0.73
C GLU A 678 -15.77 -19.93 -1.57
N LYS A 679 -15.68 -18.68 -1.11
CA LYS A 679 -15.01 -17.55 -1.75
C LYS A 679 -15.44 -17.33 -3.22
N ARG A 680 -16.74 -17.44 -3.47
CA ARG A 680 -17.35 -17.22 -4.79
C ARG A 680 -18.75 -16.65 -4.65
N PHE A 681 -19.26 -16.12 -5.75
CA PHE A 681 -20.66 -15.74 -5.83
C PHE A 681 -21.56 -16.96 -6.06
N ASP A 682 -22.71 -16.96 -5.40
CA ASP A 682 -23.78 -17.92 -5.60
C ASP A 682 -25.14 -17.19 -5.65
N VAL A 683 -26.12 -17.83 -6.23
CA VAL A 683 -27.47 -17.26 -6.33
C VAL A 683 -28.12 -17.25 -4.95
N ASP A 684 -28.58 -16.07 -4.52
CA ASP A 684 -29.12 -15.88 -3.18
C ASP A 684 -30.59 -16.35 -3.09
N GLY A 685 -30.87 -17.21 -2.11
CA GLY A 685 -32.20 -17.63 -1.70
C GLY A 685 -32.78 -18.75 -2.51
N THR A 686 -33.73 -19.50 -1.86
CA THR A 686 -34.43 -20.68 -2.42
C THR A 686 -35.28 -20.38 -3.65
N TYR A 687 -35.77 -19.15 -3.80
CA TYR A 687 -36.60 -18.76 -4.96
C TYR A 687 -35.77 -18.73 -6.26
N ASN A 688 -34.48 -18.42 -6.15
CA ASN A 688 -33.57 -18.34 -7.29
C ASN A 688 -32.89 -19.69 -7.61
N ALA A 689 -32.99 -20.69 -6.73
CA ALA A 689 -32.44 -22.04 -6.93
C ALA A 689 -32.94 -22.72 -8.24
N ARG A 690 -34.12 -22.32 -8.77
CA ARG A 690 -34.63 -22.80 -10.05
C ARG A 690 -33.65 -22.50 -11.22
N TYR A 691 -32.98 -21.35 -11.20
CA TYR A 691 -32.00 -20.99 -12.21
C TYR A 691 -30.81 -21.97 -12.19
N GLU A 692 -30.26 -22.25 -11.02
CA GLU A 692 -29.11 -23.17 -10.89
C GLU A 692 -29.48 -24.62 -11.24
N ILE A 693 -30.72 -25.05 -10.96
CA ILE A 693 -31.19 -26.39 -11.33
C ILE A 693 -31.31 -26.53 -12.86
N ILE A 694 -31.80 -25.48 -13.54
CA ILE A 694 -31.92 -25.49 -15.01
C ILE A 694 -30.52 -25.51 -15.60
N LYS A 695 -29.65 -24.61 -15.18
CA LYS A 695 -28.26 -24.46 -15.64
C LYS A 695 -27.51 -25.81 -15.60
N LYS A 696 -27.56 -26.54 -14.49
CA LYS A 696 -26.84 -27.80 -14.30
C LYS A 696 -27.35 -29.00 -15.12
N ARG A 697 -28.50 -28.89 -15.76
CA ARG A 697 -29.17 -30.03 -16.43
C ARG A 697 -29.51 -29.81 -17.90
N ILE A 698 -29.44 -28.55 -18.35
CA ILE A 698 -29.94 -28.16 -19.66
C ILE A 698 -29.11 -28.75 -20.80
N ASP A 699 -27.79 -28.90 -20.62
CA ASP A 699 -26.86 -29.46 -21.59
C ASP A 699 -27.15 -30.92 -21.96
N LYS A 700 -27.77 -31.67 -21.03
CA LYS A 700 -28.11 -33.09 -21.18
C LYS A 700 -29.56 -33.34 -21.66
N SER A 701 -30.31 -32.26 -21.93
CA SER A 701 -31.70 -32.33 -22.33
C SER A 701 -31.88 -32.92 -23.74
N PHE A 702 -33.09 -33.47 -23.96
CA PHE A 702 -33.54 -33.99 -25.25
C PHE A 702 -34.69 -33.13 -25.81
N VAL A 703 -34.84 -33.19 -27.14
CA VAL A 703 -36.00 -32.62 -27.80
C VAL A 703 -37.20 -33.53 -27.47
N LYS A 704 -38.31 -32.93 -27.06
CA LYS A 704 -39.53 -33.61 -26.60
C LYS A 704 -40.05 -34.62 -27.62
N GLY A 705 -40.26 -35.85 -27.16
CA GLY A 705 -40.78 -36.96 -27.98
C GLY A 705 -39.74 -37.55 -28.94
N THR A 706 -38.46 -37.25 -28.78
CA THR A 706 -37.39 -37.81 -29.58
C THR A 706 -36.21 -38.26 -28.71
N ASN A 707 -35.24 -39.02 -29.28
CA ASN A 707 -33.98 -39.35 -28.65
C ASN A 707 -32.84 -38.37 -29.10
N GLU A 708 -33.22 -37.24 -29.68
CA GLU A 708 -32.28 -36.25 -30.20
C GLU A 708 -31.82 -35.32 -29.08
N ARG A 709 -30.51 -35.18 -28.90
CA ARG A 709 -29.92 -34.22 -27.98
C ARG A 709 -30.27 -32.80 -28.40
N LEU A 710 -30.53 -31.95 -27.41
CA LEU A 710 -30.83 -30.54 -27.62
C LEU A 710 -29.68 -29.84 -28.34
N THR A 711 -28.47 -30.05 -27.87
CA THR A 711 -27.22 -29.45 -28.40
C THR A 711 -26.61 -30.34 -29.48
N GLN A 712 -26.27 -29.73 -30.63
CA GLN A 712 -25.68 -30.39 -31.78
C GLN A 712 -24.48 -29.55 -32.31
N PRO A 713 -23.47 -30.20 -32.85
CA PRO A 713 -22.37 -29.47 -33.52
C PRO A 713 -22.89 -28.58 -34.66
N GLY A 714 -22.39 -27.37 -34.77
CA GLY A 714 -22.77 -26.43 -35.81
C GLY A 714 -24.10 -25.70 -35.61
N LYS A 715 -24.74 -25.91 -34.45
CA LYS A 715 -26.01 -25.23 -34.13
C LYS A 715 -25.85 -24.46 -32.79
N MET A 716 -26.17 -23.19 -32.83
CA MET A 716 -26.42 -22.39 -31.63
C MET A 716 -27.75 -22.71 -31.04
N VAL A 717 -27.81 -23.06 -29.74
CA VAL A 717 -29.03 -23.38 -29.04
C VAL A 717 -29.35 -22.29 -28.04
N ILE A 718 -30.52 -21.69 -28.09
CA ILE A 718 -30.98 -20.63 -27.20
C ILE A 718 -32.22 -21.11 -26.47
N VAL A 719 -32.08 -21.44 -25.18
CA VAL A 719 -33.17 -21.97 -24.35
C VAL A 719 -33.87 -20.84 -23.61
N TYR A 720 -35.16 -20.85 -23.60
CA TYR A 720 -36.00 -19.82 -23.00
C TYR A 720 -37.32 -20.44 -22.43
N SER A 721 -38.00 -19.66 -21.57
CA SER A 721 -39.28 -20.06 -20.97
C SER A 721 -40.46 -19.17 -21.38
N GLN A 722 -40.24 -17.95 -21.83
CA GLN A 722 -41.29 -16.97 -22.10
C GLN A 722 -41.36 -16.61 -23.60
N LYS A 723 -42.57 -16.28 -24.07
CA LYS A 723 -42.79 -15.87 -25.46
C LYS A 723 -42.09 -14.55 -25.82
N LYS A 724 -41.91 -13.68 -24.83
CA LYS A 724 -41.19 -12.42 -25.00
C LYS A 724 -39.73 -12.68 -25.38
N ASP A 725 -39.07 -13.63 -24.71
CA ASP A 725 -37.66 -14.00 -24.95
C ASP A 725 -37.51 -14.63 -26.36
N GLU A 726 -38.48 -15.47 -26.76
CA GLU A 726 -38.50 -16.03 -28.11
C GLU A 726 -38.47 -14.93 -29.17
N LEU A 727 -39.35 -13.93 -29.06
CA LEU A 727 -39.43 -12.84 -30.02
C LEU A 727 -38.19 -11.99 -30.06
N GLU A 728 -37.61 -11.73 -28.90
CA GLU A 728 -36.37 -10.96 -28.76
C GLU A 728 -35.18 -11.69 -29.45
N TYR A 729 -34.97 -12.96 -29.09
CA TYR A 729 -33.83 -13.71 -29.64
C TYR A 729 -34.05 -14.08 -31.13
N LEU A 730 -35.25 -14.27 -31.60
CA LEU A 730 -35.55 -14.43 -33.03
C LEU A 730 -35.15 -13.16 -33.82
N ARG A 731 -35.37 -11.97 -33.24
CA ARG A 731 -34.94 -10.70 -33.84
C ARG A 731 -33.43 -10.64 -33.90
N TYR A 732 -32.69 -11.00 -32.81
CA TYR A 732 -31.23 -11.03 -32.79
C TYR A 732 -30.67 -12.05 -33.78
N VAL A 733 -31.21 -13.26 -33.86
CA VAL A 733 -30.80 -14.28 -34.84
C VAL A 733 -31.05 -13.79 -36.28
N LYS A 734 -32.18 -13.12 -36.55
CA LYS A 734 -32.45 -12.53 -37.87
C LYS A 734 -31.45 -11.45 -38.24
N TYR A 735 -31.10 -10.57 -37.28
CA TYR A 735 -30.08 -9.53 -37.48
C TYR A 735 -28.71 -10.16 -37.73
N LEU A 736 -28.26 -11.09 -36.88
CA LEU A 736 -26.96 -11.75 -37.04
C LEU A 736 -26.88 -12.61 -38.31
N LYS A 737 -28.02 -13.14 -38.78
CA LYS A 737 -28.11 -13.80 -40.08
C LYS A 737 -27.78 -12.82 -41.23
N SER A 738 -28.30 -11.57 -41.18
CA SER A 738 -27.95 -10.54 -42.17
C SER A 738 -26.46 -10.11 -42.13
N LYS A 739 -25.81 -10.30 -40.98
CA LYS A 739 -24.38 -10.06 -40.82
C LYS A 739 -23.48 -11.27 -41.11
N GLY A 740 -24.09 -12.43 -41.48
CA GLY A 740 -23.36 -13.64 -41.87
C GLY A 740 -22.80 -14.46 -40.71
N TYR A 741 -23.48 -14.46 -39.56
CA TYR A 741 -23.16 -15.34 -38.44
C TYR A 741 -23.98 -16.63 -38.46
N PHE A 742 -25.20 -16.58 -38.98
CA PHE A 742 -26.10 -17.74 -39.09
C PHE A 742 -26.52 -17.98 -40.55
N ASP A 743 -26.85 -19.22 -40.83
CA ASP A 743 -27.40 -19.64 -42.14
C ASP A 743 -28.61 -20.57 -41.97
N GLY A 744 -29.27 -20.88 -43.07
CA GLY A 744 -30.40 -21.84 -43.11
C GLY A 744 -31.68 -21.39 -42.39
N LYS A 745 -32.51 -22.37 -42.07
CA LYS A 745 -33.78 -22.18 -41.40
C LYS A 745 -33.62 -22.30 -39.90
N VAL A 746 -34.24 -21.40 -39.15
CA VAL A 746 -34.30 -21.46 -37.68
C VAL A 746 -35.34 -22.47 -37.25
N GLU A 747 -35.01 -23.35 -36.31
CA GLU A 747 -35.87 -24.35 -35.73
C GLU A 747 -36.32 -23.90 -34.33
N ILE A 748 -37.59 -24.12 -34.01
CA ILE A 748 -38.13 -23.95 -32.64
C ILE A 748 -38.53 -25.32 -32.15
N VAL A 749 -37.94 -25.77 -31.03
CA VAL A 749 -38.20 -27.10 -30.47
C VAL A 749 -38.67 -26.98 -29.01
N GLU A 750 -39.50 -27.94 -28.58
CA GLU A 750 -39.86 -28.08 -27.15
C GLU A 750 -38.89 -29.07 -26.48
N LEU A 751 -38.56 -28.80 -25.24
CA LEU A 751 -37.69 -29.67 -24.45
C LEU A 751 -38.52 -30.68 -23.65
N GLU A 752 -37.94 -31.86 -23.40
CA GLU A 752 -38.46 -32.75 -22.37
C GLU A 752 -38.42 -32.07 -20.99
N GLY A 753 -39.38 -32.42 -20.13
CA GLY A 753 -39.48 -31.87 -18.79
C GLY A 753 -38.24 -32.20 -17.96
N LEU A 754 -37.53 -31.19 -17.47
CA LEU A 754 -36.50 -31.34 -16.46
C LEU A 754 -37.12 -31.49 -15.08
N GLN A 755 -36.46 -32.22 -14.15
CA GLN A 755 -36.99 -32.36 -12.78
C GLN A 755 -37.28 -30.98 -12.15
N GLY A 756 -38.62 -30.73 -11.91
CA GLY A 756 -39.06 -29.46 -11.32
C GLY A 756 -39.30 -28.32 -12.32
N VAL A 757 -39.00 -28.50 -13.62
CA VAL A 757 -39.16 -27.45 -14.64
C VAL A 757 -39.77 -28.05 -15.92
N SER A 758 -40.88 -27.50 -16.36
CA SER A 758 -41.56 -27.88 -17.60
C SER A 758 -41.85 -26.67 -18.48
N GLY A 759 -42.05 -26.87 -19.78
CA GLY A 759 -42.46 -25.84 -20.72
C GLY A 759 -41.28 -25.01 -21.29
N LEU A 760 -40.04 -25.48 -21.12
CA LEU A 760 -38.90 -24.89 -21.79
C LEU A 760 -38.94 -25.16 -23.31
N LYS A 761 -38.52 -24.15 -24.09
CA LYS A 761 -38.37 -24.21 -25.54
C LYS A 761 -36.97 -23.74 -25.92
N ALA A 762 -36.55 -24.11 -27.12
CA ALA A 762 -35.27 -23.63 -27.66
C ALA A 762 -35.40 -23.18 -29.12
N ILE A 763 -34.66 -22.14 -29.44
CA ILE A 763 -34.31 -21.72 -30.77
C ILE A 763 -33.03 -22.43 -31.16
N ARG A 764 -32.98 -23.08 -32.30
CA ARG A 764 -31.79 -23.72 -32.88
C ARG A 764 -31.49 -23.02 -34.21
N ALA A 765 -30.31 -22.43 -34.33
CA ALA A 765 -29.84 -21.71 -35.51
C ALA A 765 -28.51 -22.29 -36.01
N ASN A 766 -28.41 -22.57 -37.31
CA ASN A 766 -27.13 -23.06 -37.89
C ASN A 766 -26.10 -21.94 -37.96
N ILE A 767 -24.89 -22.20 -37.43
CA ILE A 767 -23.76 -21.26 -37.47
C ILE A 767 -23.13 -21.31 -38.85
N LEU A 768 -22.87 -20.13 -39.44
CA LEU A 768 -22.15 -20.01 -40.69
C LEU A 768 -20.66 -19.88 -40.43
N TYR A 769 -19.89 -20.94 -40.72
CA TYR A 769 -18.45 -20.93 -40.53
C TYR A 769 -17.72 -20.20 -41.67
N LYS A 770 -16.70 -19.41 -41.30
CA LYS A 770 -15.81 -18.70 -42.23
C LYS A 770 -14.42 -19.29 -42.14
N THR A 771 -13.86 -19.73 -43.29
CA THR A 771 -12.47 -20.21 -43.36
C THR A 771 -11.50 -19.03 -43.36
N LYS A 772 -10.31 -19.17 -42.75
CA LYS A 772 -9.28 -18.13 -42.71
C LYS A 772 -8.80 -17.65 -44.11
N ASP A 773 -9.03 -18.46 -45.17
CA ASP A 773 -8.63 -18.15 -46.52
C ASP A 773 -9.62 -17.27 -47.32
N ALA A 774 -10.82 -17.07 -46.81
CA ALA A 774 -11.79 -16.11 -47.35
C ALA A 774 -11.44 -14.70 -46.87
N LYS A 775 -10.71 -13.93 -47.71
CA LYS A 775 -10.46 -12.49 -47.42
C LYS A 775 -11.77 -11.78 -47.14
N THR A 776 -11.99 -11.56 -45.85
CA THR A 776 -12.69 -10.51 -45.13
C THR A 776 -13.66 -9.62 -45.92
N ALA A 777 -14.94 -9.85 -45.79
CA ALA A 777 -15.88 -8.77 -45.60
C ALA A 777 -15.71 -8.32 -44.11
N SER A 778 -15.50 -7.02 -43.85
CA SER A 778 -15.08 -6.41 -42.62
C SER A 778 -15.68 -7.05 -41.34
N GLU A 779 -14.82 -7.57 -40.47
CA GLU A 779 -15.15 -7.90 -39.10
C GLU A 779 -15.48 -6.59 -38.38
N LYS A 780 -16.70 -6.09 -38.47
CA LYS A 780 -17.19 -5.10 -37.51
C LYS A 780 -17.86 -5.85 -36.36
N THR A 781 -17.10 -6.08 -35.30
CA THR A 781 -17.69 -6.28 -33.99
C THR A 781 -18.43 -4.99 -33.63
N TYR A 782 -19.63 -5.09 -33.06
CA TYR A 782 -20.37 -3.92 -32.62
C TYR A 782 -19.61 -3.29 -31.47
N THR A 783 -18.97 -2.15 -31.74
CA THR A 783 -18.14 -1.45 -30.76
C THR A 783 -18.95 -0.38 -30.02
N TYR A 784 -18.39 0.18 -28.95
CA TYR A 784 -18.94 1.34 -28.26
C TYR A 784 -19.19 2.52 -29.24
N ASP A 785 -18.30 2.71 -30.20
CA ASP A 785 -18.43 3.78 -31.19
C ASP A 785 -19.65 3.55 -32.12
N ASP A 786 -19.93 2.31 -32.51
CA ASP A 786 -21.13 1.96 -33.29
C ASP A 786 -22.42 2.24 -32.49
N LEU A 787 -22.39 2.01 -31.15
CA LEU A 787 -23.50 2.34 -30.25
C LEU A 787 -23.71 3.86 -30.13
N MET A 788 -22.60 4.60 -29.98
CA MET A 788 -22.64 6.06 -29.83
C MET A 788 -23.07 6.76 -31.14
N GLU A 789 -22.72 6.21 -32.30
CA GLU A 789 -23.23 6.71 -33.59
C GLU A 789 -24.74 6.50 -33.73
N GLU A 790 -25.30 5.35 -33.27
CA GLU A 790 -26.75 5.12 -33.28
C GLU A 790 -27.53 5.95 -32.27
N LEU A 791 -26.91 6.29 -31.11
CA LEU A 791 -27.56 7.16 -30.10
C LEU A 791 -27.54 8.63 -30.47
N ASN A 792 -26.61 9.05 -31.35
CA ASN A 792 -26.49 10.42 -31.85
C ASN A 792 -27.16 10.66 -33.22
N SER A 793 -27.67 9.62 -33.86
CA SER A 793 -28.46 9.68 -35.10
C SER A 793 -29.98 9.59 -34.82
#